data_fc0e7f59784b70554ec50531fe3acbdc
#
_entry.id   fc0e7f59784b70554ec50531fe3acbdc
#
_cell.length_a   1.000
_cell.length_b   1.000
_cell.length_c   1.000
_cell.angle_alpha   90.00
_cell.angle_beta   90.00
_cell.angle_gamma   90.00
#
_symmetry.space_group_name_H-M   'P 1'
#
loop_
_entity.id
_entity.type
_entity.pdbx_description
1 polymer ?
#
loop_
_entity_poly.entity_id
_entity_poly.type
_entity_poly.pdbx_seq_one_letter_code
_entity_poly.pdbx_strand_id
1 'polypeptide(L)'
;MSIAEFIQNKILRPRLQKAGSLVVYDPAGHYHDVCNGFADEKLLVVDASKSSIESRVAAMQGLRDVIDRQLTGILVYVPAKAPESDEERQADPFAPIAAAGAIFPEGDGDSFESLCLKAKPDHTTAIRAIFEQDALPSFAVVDAIGGGLGWPNLRALLAVESARDILFALLVPNDAQQAALKGSDSWVTEAHALLRDSMGLRLKTRGKTWDLVANELWRFVLFSEFVFDLPGTLPASLSDVPRADTQAKPLIEYLCDLLRNDRRTQSAYIDRAEEIERDLSLVSRFGGWTDLGDRDTFPFEERTFLSRAIEGVLRDDIDRVRSISERHQQSVWTGKGESRAQWDLIRSATELLQTCDDMERQLSDNVRNLDALLAFYVSSLREADRLHREFEQAVSDYDWQDTQGVMTPVKKQVRKQYGKLVEKVQLIFTRHVEQSGWPLAGQLSNADVFDRIVAPKLQKNGHKVAYFMIDALRYELGVALERQLTEDGQVEVQAAMAQLPSVTPVGMASLLPGAGQQLRIKNDAQSLVPMLADQVVDTVAQRMDVFRKKYGQRFEEGRLEDFVRGRFDCSPETDLLVLRAVEIDSHFENHPDTAPAEITNALKRIRVAIHKLKERGFHEVVIATDHGFFMNTHAGAGDVCSKPSGNWVGIHDRCALGDGAGDGNHLVVSAEKMGIRGDFAKFAAPHSLAAYRNGLLYYHGGISLQECVVPVITMQLKTSNQPTLQKASVALSYKNGAKAITTRMPVIDLAVETADMFSTENEFEILLEAHDSKGEVVGEAKAGGAVNPATGTLSLKPGDKVQVTIKMQMDFEGKFKIKALHPTTYAVYCQLDLATNYAV
;
A
#
# COMPACT_ATOMS: atom_id res chain seq x y z
N MET A 1 -43.95 16.63 -9.72
CA MET A 1 -43.22 15.88 -8.71
C MET A 1 -42.72 14.62 -9.38
N SER A 2 -41.42 14.39 -9.41
CA SER A 2 -40.83 13.15 -9.94
C SER A 2 -41.17 11.96 -9.03
N ILE A 3 -41.03 10.74 -9.54
CA ILE A 3 -41.24 9.53 -8.75
C ILE A 3 -40.25 9.51 -7.56
N ALA A 4 -38.98 9.88 -7.79
CA ALA A 4 -37.97 9.98 -6.75
C ALA A 4 -38.38 10.99 -5.65
N GLU A 5 -38.82 12.20 -6.01
CA GLU A 5 -39.34 13.20 -5.06
C GLU A 5 -40.59 12.73 -4.33
N PHE A 6 -41.47 12.00 -4.99
CA PHE A 6 -42.66 11.43 -4.35
C PHE A 6 -42.26 10.42 -3.28
N ILE A 7 -41.35 9.48 -3.61
CA ILE A 7 -40.90 8.48 -2.67
C ILE A 7 -40.16 9.15 -1.49
N GLN A 8 -39.27 10.07 -1.77
CA GLN A 8 -38.53 10.79 -0.76
C GLN A 8 -39.46 11.54 0.21
N ASN A 9 -40.36 12.36 -0.32
CA ASN A 9 -41.12 13.33 0.49
C ASN A 9 -42.48 12.80 0.99
N LYS A 10 -43.06 11.81 0.32
CA LYS A 10 -44.40 11.28 0.69
C LYS A 10 -44.35 9.90 1.34
N ILE A 11 -43.25 9.17 1.17
CA ILE A 11 -43.10 7.80 1.70
C ILE A 11 -42.01 7.73 2.78
N LEU A 12 -40.74 7.99 2.43
CA LEU A 12 -39.63 7.79 3.35
C LEU A 12 -39.57 8.85 4.44
N ARG A 13 -39.66 10.14 4.10
CA ARG A 13 -39.57 11.24 5.07
C ARG A 13 -40.63 11.18 6.15
N PRO A 14 -41.95 10.94 5.88
CA PRO A 14 -42.94 10.79 6.93
C PRO A 14 -42.68 9.60 7.87
N ARG A 15 -42.20 8.46 7.33
CA ARG A 15 -41.86 7.30 8.15
C ARG A 15 -40.68 7.59 9.08
N LEU A 16 -39.63 8.19 8.55
CA LEU A 16 -38.47 8.60 9.32
C LEU A 16 -38.82 9.60 10.41
N GLN A 17 -39.61 10.63 10.10
CA GLN A 17 -40.06 11.64 11.08
C GLN A 17 -40.94 11.04 12.20
N LYS A 18 -41.76 10.04 11.86
CA LYS A 18 -42.63 9.38 12.84
C LYS A 18 -41.86 8.44 13.75
N ALA A 19 -40.90 7.71 13.21
CA ALA A 19 -40.21 6.62 13.90
C ALA A 19 -38.81 7.00 14.48
N GLY A 20 -38.22 8.09 13.99
CA GLY A 20 -36.86 8.50 14.36
C GLY A 20 -35.73 7.68 13.72
N SER A 21 -36.04 6.47 13.29
CA SER A 21 -35.10 5.64 12.53
C SER A 21 -35.82 4.92 11.38
N LEU A 22 -35.11 4.73 10.26
CA LEU A 22 -35.63 4.05 9.07
C LEU A 22 -34.52 3.21 8.42
N VAL A 23 -34.80 1.92 8.20
CA VAL A 23 -33.95 1.05 7.40
C VAL A 23 -34.59 0.83 6.04
N VAL A 24 -33.85 1.13 4.96
CA VAL A 24 -34.29 0.97 3.58
C VAL A 24 -33.53 -0.22 2.97
N TYR A 25 -34.27 -1.31 2.72
CA TYR A 25 -33.75 -2.50 2.05
C TYR A 25 -34.00 -2.39 0.55
N ASP A 26 -32.95 -2.40 -0.25
CA ASP A 26 -33.03 -2.12 -1.69
C ASP A 26 -32.09 -3.03 -2.51
N PRO A 27 -32.48 -4.29 -2.74
CA PRO A 27 -31.68 -5.25 -3.50
C PRO A 27 -31.46 -4.85 -4.97
N ALA A 28 -32.32 -3.97 -5.49
CA ALA A 28 -32.24 -3.53 -6.88
C ALA A 28 -31.45 -2.21 -7.07
N GLY A 29 -31.06 -1.53 -5.99
CA GLY A 29 -30.31 -0.27 -6.07
C GLY A 29 -31.13 0.95 -6.51
N HIS A 30 -32.47 0.86 -6.50
CA HIS A 30 -33.33 1.94 -6.98
C HIS A 30 -33.34 3.18 -6.09
N TYR A 31 -33.19 2.99 -4.78
CA TYR A 31 -33.43 4.06 -3.79
C TYR A 31 -32.12 4.63 -3.24
N HIS A 32 -30.97 4.21 -3.73
CA HIS A 32 -29.67 4.67 -3.23
C HIS A 32 -29.56 6.21 -3.25
N ASP A 33 -29.76 6.81 -4.42
CA ASP A 33 -29.66 8.26 -4.58
C ASP A 33 -30.77 9.01 -3.83
N VAL A 34 -31.98 8.42 -3.76
CA VAL A 34 -33.08 8.95 -2.98
C VAL A 34 -32.72 9.02 -1.50
N CYS A 35 -32.08 7.99 -0.96
CA CYS A 35 -31.63 7.92 0.43
C CYS A 35 -30.49 8.90 0.72
N ASN A 36 -29.52 8.99 -0.16
CA ASN A 36 -28.39 9.92 -0.01
C ASN A 36 -28.83 11.38 -0.05
N GLY A 37 -29.93 11.69 -0.74
CA GLY A 37 -30.54 13.02 -0.77
C GLY A 37 -31.19 13.48 0.56
N PHE A 38 -31.13 12.67 1.62
CA PHE A 38 -31.68 13.01 2.94
C PHE A 38 -30.68 13.66 3.89
N ALA A 39 -29.37 13.55 3.64
CA ALA A 39 -28.37 14.05 4.57
C ALA A 39 -28.54 15.56 4.85
N ASP A 40 -28.65 15.92 6.12
CA ASP A 40 -28.63 17.30 6.62
C ASP A 40 -27.94 17.34 8.00
N GLU A 41 -27.69 18.52 8.56
CA GLU A 41 -26.98 18.68 9.84
C GLU A 41 -27.57 17.91 11.03
N LYS A 42 -28.84 17.50 10.96
CA LYS A 42 -29.57 16.82 12.04
C LYS A 42 -30.08 15.43 11.68
N LEU A 43 -29.83 14.98 10.47
CA LEU A 43 -30.26 13.69 9.97
C LEU A 43 -29.07 12.91 9.42
N LEU A 44 -28.73 11.80 10.06
CA LEU A 44 -27.65 10.93 9.63
C LEU A 44 -28.15 9.95 8.57
N VAL A 45 -27.48 9.88 7.44
CA VAL A 45 -27.65 8.82 6.45
C VAL A 45 -26.45 7.89 6.52
N VAL A 46 -26.71 6.60 6.69
CA VAL A 46 -25.68 5.54 6.69
C VAL A 46 -25.88 4.67 5.47
N ASP A 47 -24.90 4.68 4.58
CA ASP A 47 -24.87 3.84 3.38
C ASP A 47 -24.09 2.54 3.68
N ALA A 48 -24.78 1.41 3.69
CA ALA A 48 -24.20 0.09 3.94
C ALA A 48 -23.70 -0.64 2.68
N SER A 49 -23.60 0.06 1.56
CA SER A 49 -23.13 -0.54 0.29
C SER A 49 -21.64 -0.89 0.29
N LYS A 50 -20.81 -0.22 1.11
CA LYS A 50 -19.35 -0.36 1.12
C LYS A 50 -18.79 -1.27 2.23
N SER A 51 -19.37 -1.23 3.42
CA SER A 51 -18.91 -2.01 4.57
C SER A 51 -20.05 -2.24 5.57
N SER A 52 -20.45 -3.48 5.79
CA SER A 52 -21.51 -3.81 6.74
C SER A 52 -21.11 -3.59 8.20
N ILE A 53 -19.83 -3.76 8.55
CA ILE A 53 -19.30 -3.61 9.92
C ILE A 53 -19.23 -2.14 10.30
N GLU A 54 -18.58 -1.32 9.47
CA GLU A 54 -18.44 0.13 9.73
C GLU A 54 -19.80 0.83 9.71
N SER A 55 -20.65 0.49 8.73
CA SER A 55 -21.99 1.02 8.63
C SER A 55 -22.86 0.63 9.84
N ARG A 56 -22.71 -0.60 10.37
CA ARG A 56 -23.37 -1.01 11.61
C ARG A 56 -22.93 -0.17 12.81
N VAL A 57 -21.62 0.06 12.95
CA VAL A 57 -21.08 0.90 14.03
C VAL A 57 -21.64 2.32 13.93
N ALA A 58 -21.58 2.92 12.73
CA ALA A 58 -22.13 4.25 12.47
C ALA A 58 -23.63 4.32 12.75
N ALA A 59 -24.39 3.32 12.31
CA ALA A 59 -25.83 3.25 12.54
C ALA A 59 -26.20 3.10 14.02
N MET A 60 -25.46 2.29 14.77
CA MET A 60 -25.67 2.12 16.22
C MET A 60 -25.32 3.39 16.99
N GLN A 61 -24.28 4.10 16.59
CA GLN A 61 -23.96 5.41 17.16
C GLN A 61 -25.04 6.44 16.82
N GLY A 62 -25.45 6.55 15.56
CA GLY A 62 -26.51 7.45 15.13
C GLY A 62 -27.85 7.19 15.84
N LEU A 63 -28.19 5.93 16.12
CA LEU A 63 -29.39 5.60 16.90
C LEU A 63 -29.29 6.13 18.35
N ARG A 64 -28.09 6.06 18.96
CA ARG A 64 -27.86 6.67 20.29
C ARG A 64 -28.03 8.18 20.24
N ASP A 65 -27.46 8.82 19.22
CA ASP A 65 -27.53 10.27 19.01
C ASP A 65 -28.99 10.74 18.80
N VAL A 66 -29.83 9.91 18.15
CA VAL A 66 -31.29 10.17 18.05
C VAL A 66 -31.97 10.04 19.43
N ILE A 67 -31.65 9.01 20.21
CA ILE A 67 -32.15 8.81 21.55
C ILE A 67 -31.75 10.00 22.47
N ASP A 68 -30.49 10.44 22.35
CA ASP A 68 -29.93 11.56 23.11
C ASP A 68 -30.37 12.94 22.54
N ARG A 69 -31.21 12.97 21.53
CA ARG A 69 -31.73 14.17 20.84
C ARG A 69 -30.67 15.07 20.21
N GLN A 70 -29.52 14.51 19.88
CA GLN A 70 -28.50 15.20 19.10
C GLN A 70 -28.87 15.21 17.60
N LEU A 71 -29.44 14.11 17.12
CA LEU A 71 -29.99 13.97 15.78
C LEU A 71 -31.54 13.92 15.82
N THR A 72 -32.17 14.35 14.73
CA THR A 72 -33.62 14.24 14.56
C THR A 72 -34.07 12.92 13.95
N GLY A 73 -33.13 12.21 13.33
CA GLY A 73 -33.38 10.90 12.73
C GLY A 73 -32.16 10.25 12.13
N ILE A 74 -32.25 8.95 11.91
CA ILE A 74 -31.27 8.14 11.21
C ILE A 74 -31.94 7.34 10.10
N LEU A 75 -31.34 7.38 8.88
CA LEU A 75 -31.71 6.54 7.75
C LEU A 75 -30.54 5.61 7.42
N VAL A 76 -30.81 4.31 7.33
CA VAL A 76 -29.81 3.31 6.92
C VAL A 76 -30.24 2.73 5.58
N TYR A 77 -29.40 2.90 4.57
CA TYR A 77 -29.56 2.28 3.26
C TYR A 77 -28.83 0.94 3.22
N VAL A 78 -29.54 -0.14 2.86
CA VAL A 78 -29.02 -1.50 2.81
C VAL A 78 -29.30 -2.11 1.42
N PRO A 79 -28.26 -2.41 0.59
CA PRO A 79 -28.44 -2.97 -0.75
C PRO A 79 -28.68 -4.50 -0.69
N ALA A 80 -29.65 -4.90 0.09
CA ALA A 80 -30.04 -6.30 0.28
C ALA A 80 -31.56 -6.41 0.45
N LYS A 81 -32.08 -7.62 0.34
CA LYS A 81 -33.49 -7.91 0.61
C LYS A 81 -33.79 -7.80 2.11
N ALA A 82 -34.99 -7.31 2.45
CA ALA A 82 -35.44 -7.30 3.84
C ALA A 82 -35.53 -8.73 4.39
N PRO A 83 -35.15 -8.98 5.63
CA PRO A 83 -35.19 -10.33 6.21
C PRO A 83 -36.65 -10.80 6.39
N GLU A 84 -36.96 -12.00 5.88
CA GLU A 84 -38.31 -12.61 5.91
C GLU A 84 -38.47 -13.59 7.06
N SER A 85 -37.40 -14.32 7.42
CA SER A 85 -37.40 -15.31 8.50
C SER A 85 -36.79 -14.77 9.79
N ASP A 86 -37.04 -15.45 10.90
CA ASP A 86 -36.43 -15.09 12.19
C ASP A 86 -34.91 -15.33 12.20
N GLU A 87 -34.44 -16.31 11.43
CA GLU A 87 -33.02 -16.60 11.28
C GLU A 87 -32.33 -15.48 10.49
N GLU A 88 -32.95 -15.01 9.39
CA GLU A 88 -32.45 -13.87 8.62
C GLU A 88 -32.44 -12.58 9.45
N ARG A 89 -33.47 -12.36 10.27
CA ARG A 89 -33.49 -11.20 11.19
C ARG A 89 -32.38 -11.24 12.23
N GLN A 90 -32.01 -12.42 12.72
CA GLN A 90 -30.87 -12.56 13.64
C GLN A 90 -29.53 -12.33 12.93
N ALA A 91 -29.45 -12.65 11.66
CA ALA A 91 -28.24 -12.46 10.86
C ALA A 91 -28.11 -11.01 10.34
N ASP A 92 -29.17 -10.22 10.32
CA ASP A 92 -29.16 -8.85 9.82
C ASP A 92 -28.43 -7.90 10.78
N PRO A 93 -27.32 -7.27 10.33
CA PRO A 93 -26.57 -6.32 11.15
C PRO A 93 -27.37 -5.11 11.59
N PHE A 94 -28.47 -4.75 10.89
CA PHE A 94 -29.28 -3.57 11.13
C PHE A 94 -30.62 -3.88 11.82
N ALA A 95 -30.88 -5.12 12.19
CA ALA A 95 -32.07 -5.54 12.92
C ALA A 95 -32.38 -4.70 14.17
N PRO A 96 -31.43 -4.25 15.00
CA PRO A 96 -31.71 -3.39 16.15
C PRO A 96 -32.27 -2.01 15.75
N ILE A 97 -31.82 -1.43 14.62
CA ILE A 97 -32.28 -0.15 14.11
C ILE A 97 -33.68 -0.30 13.50
N ALA A 98 -33.92 -1.38 12.75
CA ALA A 98 -35.20 -1.74 12.19
C ALA A 98 -36.25 -1.98 13.29
N ALA A 99 -35.90 -2.66 14.36
CA ALA A 99 -36.77 -2.89 15.52
C ALA A 99 -37.07 -1.63 16.33
N ALA A 100 -36.15 -0.67 16.35
CA ALA A 100 -36.32 0.60 17.05
C ALA A 100 -37.12 1.65 16.25
N GLY A 101 -37.37 1.40 14.96
CA GLY A 101 -37.98 2.39 14.05
C GLY A 101 -38.88 1.80 12.99
N ALA A 102 -38.70 2.25 11.75
CA ALA A 102 -39.47 1.82 10.60
C ALA A 102 -38.56 1.07 9.60
N ILE A 103 -39.19 0.25 8.77
CA ILE A 103 -38.53 -0.41 7.63
C ILE A 103 -39.20 0.02 6.32
N PHE A 104 -38.43 -0.08 5.24
CA PHE A 104 -38.91 0.08 3.89
C PHE A 104 -38.20 -0.92 2.96
N PRO A 105 -38.93 -1.67 2.12
CA PRO A 105 -40.42 -1.76 2.07
C PRO A 105 -41.02 -2.47 3.29
N GLU A 106 -42.25 -2.09 3.70
CA GLU A 106 -42.96 -2.70 4.82
C GLU A 106 -43.96 -3.79 4.34
N GLY A 107 -44.36 -3.76 3.07
CA GLY A 107 -45.27 -4.73 2.48
C GLY A 107 -45.52 -4.44 1.00
N ASP A 108 -46.46 -5.16 0.39
CA ASP A 108 -46.77 -5.08 -1.05
C ASP A 108 -47.10 -3.69 -1.56
N GLY A 109 -47.67 -2.83 -0.68
CA GLY A 109 -47.96 -1.45 -1.01
C GLY A 109 -46.74 -0.56 -1.22
N ASP A 110 -45.55 -1.04 -0.88
CA ASP A 110 -44.27 -0.37 -1.06
C ASP A 110 -43.46 -0.95 -2.24
N SER A 111 -44.04 -1.86 -3.01
CA SER A 111 -43.44 -2.31 -4.26
C SER A 111 -43.20 -1.11 -5.19
N PHE A 112 -42.18 -1.14 -5.99
CA PHE A 112 -41.83 -0.02 -6.89
C PHE A 112 -42.98 0.32 -7.85
N GLU A 113 -43.62 -0.69 -8.40
CA GLU A 113 -44.83 -0.49 -9.20
C GLU A 113 -45.95 0.22 -8.41
N SER A 114 -46.24 -0.26 -7.19
CA SER A 114 -47.28 0.36 -6.35
C SER A 114 -46.99 1.81 -6.02
N LEU A 115 -45.72 2.16 -5.80
CA LEU A 115 -45.29 3.54 -5.53
C LEU A 115 -45.44 4.42 -6.79
N CYS A 116 -45.11 3.90 -7.97
CA CYS A 116 -45.29 4.60 -9.23
C CYS A 116 -46.76 4.86 -9.52
N LEU A 117 -47.64 3.88 -9.27
CA LEU A 117 -49.10 4.03 -9.40
C LEU A 117 -49.67 5.07 -8.44
N LYS A 118 -49.19 5.11 -7.19
CA LYS A 118 -49.59 6.14 -6.20
C LYS A 118 -49.08 7.53 -6.59
N ALA A 119 -47.90 7.62 -7.19
CA ALA A 119 -47.35 8.91 -7.60
C ALA A 119 -48.04 9.50 -8.83
N LYS A 120 -48.54 8.66 -9.74
CA LYS A 120 -49.18 9.05 -11.00
C LYS A 120 -50.49 8.27 -11.22
N PRO A 121 -51.54 8.51 -10.41
CA PRO A 121 -52.77 7.72 -10.43
C PRO A 121 -53.55 7.82 -11.75
N ASP A 122 -53.39 8.93 -12.47
CA ASP A 122 -54.11 9.17 -13.76
C ASP A 122 -53.48 8.38 -14.93
N HIS A 123 -52.31 7.72 -14.70
CA HIS A 123 -51.56 7.02 -15.75
C HIS A 123 -51.40 5.52 -15.48
N THR A 124 -52.27 4.92 -14.71
CA THR A 124 -52.23 3.53 -14.24
C THR A 124 -52.02 2.52 -15.36
N THR A 125 -52.72 2.64 -16.50
CA THR A 125 -52.57 1.72 -17.63
C THR A 125 -51.22 1.78 -18.28
N ALA A 126 -50.65 2.97 -18.47
CA ALA A 126 -49.38 3.18 -19.08
C ALA A 126 -48.24 2.67 -18.17
N ILE A 127 -48.35 2.89 -16.86
CA ILE A 127 -47.37 2.38 -15.87
C ILE A 127 -47.37 0.86 -15.86
N ARG A 128 -48.50 0.20 -15.79
CA ARG A 128 -48.57 -1.27 -15.82
C ARG A 128 -48.01 -1.86 -17.10
N ALA A 129 -48.27 -1.23 -18.26
CA ALA A 129 -47.70 -1.69 -19.52
C ALA A 129 -46.16 -1.61 -19.53
N ILE A 130 -45.53 -0.64 -18.80
CA ILE A 130 -44.09 -0.57 -18.64
C ILE A 130 -43.57 -1.74 -17.76
N PHE A 131 -44.26 -1.98 -16.64
CA PHE A 131 -43.85 -3.06 -15.71
C PHE A 131 -44.12 -4.46 -16.29
N GLU A 132 -45.01 -4.63 -17.26
CA GLU A 132 -45.18 -5.86 -18.03
C GLU A 132 -43.96 -6.12 -18.97
N GLN A 133 -43.30 -5.05 -19.46
CA GLN A 133 -42.13 -5.17 -20.35
C GLN A 133 -40.83 -5.17 -19.60
N ASP A 134 -40.72 -4.45 -18.49
CA ASP A 134 -39.56 -4.33 -17.63
C ASP A 134 -39.98 -4.36 -16.16
N ALA A 135 -39.64 -5.40 -15.43
CA ALA A 135 -40.00 -5.55 -14.02
C ALA A 135 -39.33 -4.48 -13.13
N LEU A 136 -38.27 -3.81 -13.58
CA LEU A 136 -37.51 -2.82 -12.83
C LEU A 136 -37.16 -1.57 -13.69
N PRO A 137 -38.17 -0.84 -14.20
CA PRO A 137 -37.94 0.33 -15.04
C PRO A 137 -37.25 1.45 -14.25
N SER A 138 -36.41 2.25 -14.89
CA SER A 138 -35.81 3.42 -14.25
C SER A 138 -36.87 4.48 -13.87
N PHE A 139 -36.59 5.32 -12.84
CA PHE A 139 -37.48 6.43 -12.49
C PHE A 139 -37.80 7.32 -13.67
N ALA A 140 -36.83 7.55 -14.55
CA ALA A 140 -36.96 8.40 -15.72
C ALA A 140 -38.01 7.87 -16.71
N VAL A 141 -38.09 6.55 -16.90
CA VAL A 141 -39.09 5.92 -17.78
C VAL A 141 -40.51 6.17 -17.27
N VAL A 142 -40.71 6.02 -15.97
CA VAL A 142 -42.04 6.24 -15.36
C VAL A 142 -42.36 7.73 -15.26
N ASP A 143 -41.35 8.58 -14.98
CA ASP A 143 -41.53 10.04 -14.93
C ASP A 143 -41.93 10.64 -16.28
N ALA A 144 -41.53 9.99 -17.37
CA ALA A 144 -41.88 10.39 -18.71
C ALA A 144 -43.39 10.27 -19.02
N ILE A 145 -44.12 9.46 -18.26
CA ILE A 145 -45.57 9.26 -18.45
C ILE A 145 -46.33 10.49 -17.99
N GLY A 146 -47.15 11.06 -18.89
CA GLY A 146 -48.08 12.17 -18.61
C GLY A 146 -47.47 13.56 -18.53
N GLY A 147 -46.19 13.69 -18.71
CA GLY A 147 -45.50 14.95 -18.93
C GLY A 147 -44.96 14.93 -20.35
N GLY A 148 -45.19 15.95 -21.17
CA GLY A 148 -44.61 16.03 -22.49
C GLY A 148 -43.15 15.68 -22.46
N LEU A 149 -42.74 14.72 -23.26
CA LEU A 149 -41.35 14.28 -23.38
C LEU A 149 -40.49 15.48 -23.84
N GLY A 150 -39.86 16.17 -22.90
CA GLY A 150 -38.89 17.20 -23.24
C GLY A 150 -37.78 16.57 -24.11
N TRP A 151 -37.35 17.30 -25.12
CA TRP A 151 -36.21 16.95 -25.96
C TRP A 151 -36.34 15.63 -26.76
N PRO A 152 -37.42 15.42 -27.53
CA PRO A 152 -37.66 14.17 -28.24
C PRO A 152 -36.59 13.84 -29.27
N ASN A 153 -36.00 14.85 -29.94
CA ASN A 153 -34.93 14.64 -30.92
C ASN A 153 -33.63 14.19 -30.24
N LEU A 154 -33.23 14.80 -29.11
CA LEU A 154 -32.05 14.40 -28.35
C LEU A 154 -32.18 12.98 -27.80
N ARG A 155 -33.35 12.64 -27.24
CA ARG A 155 -33.58 11.30 -26.68
C ARG A 155 -33.54 10.23 -27.75
N ALA A 156 -34.17 10.45 -28.87
CA ALA A 156 -34.17 9.53 -30.00
C ALA A 156 -32.77 9.39 -30.61
N LEU A 157 -32.05 10.49 -30.77
CA LEU A 157 -30.72 10.52 -31.38
C LEU A 157 -29.65 9.85 -30.50
N LEU A 158 -29.71 10.08 -29.18
CA LEU A 158 -28.73 9.58 -28.23
C LEU A 158 -29.12 8.23 -27.64
N ALA A 159 -30.34 7.76 -27.86
CA ALA A 159 -30.90 6.55 -27.25
C ALA A 159 -30.78 6.54 -25.71
N VAL A 160 -31.13 7.69 -25.08
CA VAL A 160 -31.10 7.89 -23.63
C VAL A 160 -32.41 8.49 -23.16
N GLU A 161 -32.73 8.26 -21.88
CA GLU A 161 -34.07 8.56 -21.36
C GLU A 161 -34.11 9.84 -20.51
N SER A 162 -33.11 10.12 -19.70
CA SER A 162 -33.11 11.24 -18.75
C SER A 162 -32.38 12.48 -19.23
N ALA A 163 -32.70 13.64 -18.67
CA ALA A 163 -31.95 14.88 -18.91
C ALA A 163 -30.47 14.74 -18.52
N ARG A 164 -30.19 14.01 -17.43
CA ARG A 164 -28.81 13.76 -16.98
C ARG A 164 -28.01 12.93 -17.97
N ASP A 165 -28.62 11.87 -18.50
CA ASP A 165 -27.97 11.01 -19.51
C ASP A 165 -27.75 11.76 -20.83
N ILE A 166 -28.69 12.65 -21.22
CA ILE A 166 -28.50 13.53 -22.39
C ILE A 166 -27.32 14.46 -22.17
N LEU A 167 -27.22 15.11 -20.98
CA LEU A 167 -26.13 16.01 -20.66
C LEU A 167 -24.77 15.26 -20.66
N PHE A 168 -24.74 14.07 -20.09
CA PHE A 168 -23.57 13.23 -20.11
C PHE A 168 -23.16 12.80 -21.51
N ALA A 169 -24.11 12.37 -22.33
CA ALA A 169 -23.89 11.99 -23.74
C ALA A 169 -23.47 13.18 -24.60
N LEU A 170 -23.90 14.41 -24.29
CA LEU A 170 -23.40 15.61 -24.95
C LEU A 170 -21.94 15.93 -24.61
N LEU A 171 -21.50 15.60 -23.39
CA LEU A 171 -20.11 15.77 -22.93
C LEU A 171 -19.22 14.68 -23.53
N VAL A 172 -19.61 13.41 -23.38
CA VAL A 172 -18.80 12.24 -23.77
C VAL A 172 -19.69 11.23 -24.50
N PRO A 173 -20.06 11.48 -25.76
CA PRO A 173 -20.82 10.54 -26.56
C PRO A 173 -20.00 9.31 -26.91
N ASN A 174 -20.62 8.13 -27.00
CA ASN A 174 -20.02 6.99 -27.68
C ASN A 174 -19.95 7.22 -29.19
N ASP A 175 -19.25 6.34 -29.94
CA ASP A 175 -19.03 6.51 -31.37
C ASP A 175 -20.34 6.66 -32.18
N ALA A 176 -21.37 5.89 -31.83
CA ALA A 176 -22.65 5.94 -32.50
C ALA A 176 -23.38 7.26 -32.21
N GLN A 177 -23.40 7.70 -30.97
CA GLN A 177 -23.97 8.98 -30.52
C GLN A 177 -23.23 10.16 -31.16
N GLN A 178 -21.88 10.11 -31.20
CA GLN A 178 -21.10 11.17 -31.84
C GLN A 178 -21.38 11.27 -33.35
N ALA A 179 -21.46 10.13 -34.03
CA ALA A 179 -21.81 10.11 -35.44
C ALA A 179 -23.21 10.68 -35.70
N ALA A 180 -24.17 10.36 -34.83
CA ALA A 180 -25.54 10.88 -34.93
C ALA A 180 -25.60 12.40 -34.67
N LEU A 181 -24.90 12.90 -33.64
CA LEU A 181 -24.81 14.34 -33.35
C LEU A 181 -24.14 15.15 -34.43
N LYS A 182 -23.16 14.57 -35.13
CA LYS A 182 -22.48 15.20 -36.28
C LYS A 182 -23.28 15.09 -37.57
N GLY A 183 -24.13 14.07 -37.70
CA GLY A 183 -24.95 13.81 -38.91
C GLY A 183 -26.24 14.57 -38.98
N SER A 184 -26.71 15.22 -37.92
CA SER A 184 -27.98 15.96 -37.84
C SER A 184 -27.83 17.22 -37.00
N ASP A 185 -28.63 18.24 -37.31
CA ASP A 185 -28.74 19.48 -36.53
C ASP A 185 -30.12 19.64 -35.82
N SER A 186 -30.99 18.63 -35.95
CA SER A 186 -32.37 18.66 -35.40
C SER A 186 -32.39 18.76 -33.86
N TRP A 187 -31.35 18.34 -33.19
CA TRP A 187 -31.19 18.31 -31.74
C TRP A 187 -30.74 19.65 -31.13
N VAL A 188 -30.15 20.56 -31.93
CA VAL A 188 -29.45 21.77 -31.44
C VAL A 188 -30.42 22.70 -30.67
N THR A 189 -31.63 22.91 -31.18
CA THR A 189 -32.63 23.75 -30.49
C THR A 189 -33.03 23.18 -29.15
N GLU A 190 -33.17 21.85 -29.07
CA GLU A 190 -33.51 21.17 -27.80
C GLU A 190 -32.32 21.22 -26.84
N ALA A 191 -31.09 21.09 -27.31
CA ALA A 191 -29.90 21.26 -26.49
C ALA A 191 -29.79 22.66 -25.88
N HIS A 192 -30.06 23.72 -26.66
CA HIS A 192 -30.14 25.09 -26.14
C HIS A 192 -31.17 25.24 -25.02
N ALA A 193 -32.37 24.64 -25.18
CA ALA A 193 -33.39 24.67 -24.15
C ALA A 193 -32.99 23.86 -22.92
N LEU A 194 -32.51 22.62 -23.11
CA LEU A 194 -32.06 21.75 -22.03
C LEU A 194 -30.96 22.40 -21.18
N LEU A 195 -29.91 22.91 -21.81
CA LEU A 195 -28.77 23.51 -21.11
C LEU A 195 -29.14 24.76 -20.35
N ARG A 196 -30.01 25.59 -20.94
CA ARG A 196 -30.54 26.78 -20.27
C ARG A 196 -31.41 26.42 -19.08
N ASP A 197 -32.34 25.48 -19.26
CA ASP A 197 -33.38 25.17 -18.26
C ASP A 197 -32.87 24.28 -17.12
N SER A 198 -31.85 23.42 -17.38
CA SER A 198 -31.26 22.51 -16.38
C SER A 198 -30.14 23.15 -15.56
N MET A 199 -29.31 24.02 -16.16
CA MET A 199 -28.14 24.54 -15.50
C MET A 199 -27.85 26.03 -15.76
N GLY A 200 -28.70 26.73 -16.49
CA GLY A 200 -28.54 28.15 -16.79
C GLY A 200 -27.59 28.48 -17.93
N LEU A 201 -27.01 27.46 -18.61
CA LEU A 201 -26.09 27.69 -19.70
C LEU A 201 -26.80 28.23 -20.93
N ARG A 202 -26.42 29.46 -21.33
CA ARG A 202 -26.82 30.07 -22.61
C ARG A 202 -25.66 30.00 -23.58
N LEU A 203 -25.74 29.10 -24.56
CA LEU A 203 -24.72 28.91 -25.58
C LEU A 203 -24.49 30.19 -26.36
N LYS A 204 -23.24 30.58 -26.50
CA LYS A 204 -22.83 31.73 -27.33
C LYS A 204 -22.73 31.35 -28.80
N THR A 205 -22.38 30.10 -29.09
CA THR A 205 -22.29 29.58 -30.44
C THR A 205 -23.64 29.55 -31.12
N ARG A 206 -23.66 30.07 -32.36
CA ARG A 206 -24.78 29.86 -33.29
C ARG A 206 -24.51 28.68 -34.22
N GLY A 207 -23.35 28.03 -34.03
CA GLY A 207 -22.95 26.88 -34.85
C GLY A 207 -23.81 25.66 -34.52
N LYS A 208 -24.00 24.80 -35.50
CA LYS A 208 -24.80 23.58 -35.43
C LYS A 208 -23.92 22.33 -35.28
N THR A 209 -22.67 22.50 -34.89
CA THR A 209 -21.74 21.36 -34.70
C THR A 209 -21.67 20.96 -33.24
N TRP A 210 -21.72 19.66 -33.02
CA TRP A 210 -21.59 19.10 -31.66
C TRP A 210 -20.32 19.60 -30.95
N ASP A 211 -19.17 19.62 -31.62
CA ASP A 211 -17.90 20.01 -31.02
C ASP A 211 -17.95 21.40 -30.38
N LEU A 212 -18.64 22.36 -30.97
CA LEU A 212 -18.79 23.71 -30.41
C LEU A 212 -19.68 23.73 -29.18
N VAL A 213 -20.78 22.99 -29.22
CA VAL A 213 -21.69 22.85 -28.06
C VAL A 213 -20.98 22.12 -26.91
N ALA A 214 -20.29 21.03 -27.19
CA ALA A 214 -19.55 20.28 -26.21
C ALA A 214 -18.43 21.11 -25.55
N ASN A 215 -17.67 21.89 -26.31
CA ASN A 215 -16.60 22.76 -25.77
C ASN A 215 -17.18 23.82 -24.80
N GLU A 216 -18.30 24.47 -25.15
CA GLU A 216 -18.94 25.44 -24.24
C GLU A 216 -19.48 24.72 -22.99
N LEU A 217 -20.06 23.53 -23.15
CA LEU A 217 -20.62 22.75 -22.06
C LEU A 217 -19.53 22.28 -21.08
N TRP A 218 -18.43 21.69 -21.60
CA TRP A 218 -17.29 21.29 -20.79
C TRP A 218 -16.73 22.46 -19.97
N ARG A 219 -16.48 23.59 -20.63
CA ARG A 219 -15.95 24.78 -19.97
C ARG A 219 -16.89 25.28 -18.87
N PHE A 220 -18.18 25.28 -19.16
CA PHE A 220 -19.20 25.72 -18.20
C PHE A 220 -19.29 24.78 -16.99
N VAL A 221 -19.30 23.47 -17.20
CA VAL A 221 -19.44 22.47 -16.14
C VAL A 221 -18.21 22.51 -15.21
N LEU A 222 -16.99 22.38 -15.77
CA LEU A 222 -15.77 22.37 -14.97
C LEU A 222 -15.51 23.70 -14.26
N PHE A 223 -15.69 24.83 -14.96
CA PHE A 223 -15.52 26.13 -14.33
C PHE A 223 -16.56 26.42 -13.25
N SER A 224 -17.80 25.92 -13.38
CA SER A 224 -18.82 26.05 -12.36
C SER A 224 -18.48 25.24 -11.10
N GLU A 225 -18.03 23.98 -11.26
CA GLU A 225 -17.61 23.16 -10.13
C GLU A 225 -16.47 23.85 -9.36
N PHE A 226 -15.45 24.31 -10.05
CA PHE A 226 -14.34 25.04 -9.45
C PHE A 226 -14.81 26.27 -8.66
N VAL A 227 -15.71 27.08 -9.25
CA VAL A 227 -16.21 28.30 -8.56
C VAL A 227 -17.10 27.96 -7.36
N PHE A 228 -17.84 26.86 -7.39
CA PHE A 228 -18.67 26.42 -6.24
C PHE A 228 -17.84 26.01 -5.03
N ASP A 229 -16.63 25.56 -5.25
CA ASP A 229 -15.73 25.10 -4.20
C ASP A 229 -14.80 26.22 -3.70
N LEU A 230 -14.65 27.28 -4.48
CA LEU A 230 -13.73 28.36 -4.17
C LEU A 230 -14.17 29.13 -2.92
N PRO A 231 -13.34 29.23 -1.86
CA PRO A 231 -13.72 29.86 -0.60
C PRO A 231 -13.74 31.39 -0.66
N GLY A 232 -13.25 31.99 -1.74
CA GLY A 232 -13.09 33.43 -1.93
C GLY A 232 -13.89 33.99 -3.11
N THR A 233 -13.80 35.31 -3.30
CA THR A 233 -14.43 35.99 -4.45
C THR A 233 -13.63 35.79 -5.73
N LEU A 234 -14.32 35.39 -6.80
CA LEU A 234 -13.70 35.19 -8.11
C LEU A 234 -12.95 36.45 -8.58
N PRO A 235 -11.73 36.34 -9.13
CA PRO A 235 -11.03 37.48 -9.73
C PRO A 235 -11.87 38.20 -10.78
N ALA A 236 -11.84 39.55 -10.79
CA ALA A 236 -12.60 40.37 -11.72
C ALA A 236 -12.37 39.98 -13.20
N SER A 237 -11.17 39.50 -13.54
CA SER A 237 -10.81 39.04 -14.88
C SER A 237 -11.52 37.75 -15.33
N LEU A 238 -12.20 37.05 -14.43
CA LEU A 238 -13.00 35.86 -14.69
C LEU A 238 -14.49 36.09 -14.51
N SER A 239 -14.93 37.31 -14.13
CA SER A 239 -16.34 37.63 -13.89
C SER A 239 -17.26 37.32 -15.06
N ASP A 240 -16.78 37.49 -16.28
CA ASP A 240 -17.55 37.31 -17.53
C ASP A 240 -17.53 35.87 -18.06
N VAL A 241 -16.80 34.96 -17.38
CA VAL A 241 -16.81 33.54 -17.75
C VAL A 241 -18.16 32.93 -17.32
N PRO A 242 -18.93 32.33 -18.26
CA PRO A 242 -20.20 31.69 -17.93
C PRO A 242 -20.03 30.59 -16.89
N ARG A 243 -20.89 30.58 -15.89
CA ARG A 243 -20.94 29.58 -14.81
C ARG A 243 -22.37 29.39 -14.32
N ALA A 244 -22.62 28.30 -13.69
CA ALA A 244 -23.91 27.94 -13.16
C ALA A 244 -24.25 28.70 -11.87
N ASP A 245 -25.55 28.88 -11.63
CA ASP A 245 -26.07 29.35 -10.35
C ASP A 245 -26.05 28.22 -9.30
N THR A 246 -26.06 28.58 -8.01
CA THR A 246 -25.99 27.62 -6.89
C THR A 246 -27.10 26.55 -6.95
N GLN A 247 -28.24 26.83 -7.58
CA GLN A 247 -29.31 25.84 -7.74
C GLN A 247 -28.90 24.65 -8.62
N ALA A 248 -27.98 24.85 -9.56
CA ALA A 248 -27.47 23.79 -10.43
C ALA A 248 -26.29 23.04 -9.82
N LYS A 249 -25.76 23.45 -8.66
CA LYS A 249 -24.59 22.84 -8.02
C LYS A 249 -24.68 21.31 -7.93
N PRO A 250 -25.79 20.70 -7.44
CA PRO A 250 -25.85 19.23 -7.33
C PRO A 250 -25.75 18.51 -8.69
N LEU A 251 -26.28 19.11 -9.77
CA LEU A 251 -26.20 18.56 -11.11
C LEU A 251 -24.78 18.67 -11.67
N ILE A 252 -24.13 19.81 -11.48
CA ILE A 252 -22.75 20.06 -11.94
C ILE A 252 -21.78 19.10 -11.25
N GLU A 253 -21.85 19.00 -9.91
CA GLU A 253 -21.00 18.10 -9.13
C GLU A 253 -21.22 16.64 -9.54
N TYR A 254 -22.47 16.21 -9.71
CA TYR A 254 -22.78 14.86 -10.18
C TYR A 254 -22.15 14.56 -11.55
N LEU A 255 -22.25 15.49 -12.52
CA LEU A 255 -21.65 15.30 -13.84
C LEU A 255 -20.14 15.21 -13.77
N CYS A 256 -19.49 16.09 -13.00
CA CYS A 256 -18.05 16.08 -12.82
C CYS A 256 -17.57 14.80 -12.14
N ASP A 257 -18.24 14.36 -11.06
CA ASP A 257 -17.92 13.12 -10.36
C ASP A 257 -18.05 11.89 -11.29
N LEU A 258 -19.12 11.84 -12.08
CA LEU A 258 -19.29 10.76 -13.06
C LEU A 258 -18.19 10.76 -14.12
N LEU A 259 -17.84 11.94 -14.65
CA LEU A 259 -16.81 12.09 -15.68
C LEU A 259 -15.40 11.69 -15.19
N ARG A 260 -15.05 12.04 -13.96
CA ARG A 260 -13.70 11.75 -13.39
C ARG A 260 -13.57 10.33 -12.82
N ASN A 261 -14.68 9.69 -12.37
CA ASN A 261 -14.63 8.38 -11.75
C ASN A 261 -14.87 7.21 -12.71
N ASP A 262 -15.48 7.43 -13.87
CA ASP A 262 -15.62 6.38 -14.90
C ASP A 262 -14.33 6.29 -15.75
N ARG A 263 -13.71 5.11 -15.77
CA ARG A 263 -12.49 4.84 -16.55
C ARG A 263 -12.60 5.18 -18.03
N ARG A 264 -13.81 5.12 -18.61
CA ARG A 264 -14.07 5.41 -20.03
C ARG A 264 -14.00 6.91 -20.34
N THR A 265 -14.36 7.75 -19.36
CA THR A 265 -14.47 9.20 -19.55
C THR A 265 -13.33 9.98 -18.90
N GLN A 266 -12.60 9.36 -17.99
CA GLN A 266 -11.53 9.99 -17.22
C GLN A 266 -10.45 10.64 -18.09
N SER A 267 -10.07 9.99 -19.22
CA SER A 267 -9.08 10.59 -20.13
C SER A 267 -9.61 11.88 -20.76
N ALA A 268 -10.89 11.87 -21.21
CA ALA A 268 -11.52 13.06 -21.78
C ALA A 268 -11.64 14.17 -20.72
N TYR A 269 -11.97 13.83 -19.47
CA TYR A 269 -12.01 14.78 -18.36
C TYR A 269 -10.65 15.45 -18.16
N ILE A 270 -9.58 14.68 -18.10
CA ILE A 270 -8.21 15.17 -17.91
C ILE A 270 -7.81 16.13 -19.05
N ASP A 271 -7.99 15.69 -20.31
CA ASP A 271 -7.62 16.50 -21.47
C ASP A 271 -8.38 17.83 -21.51
N ARG A 272 -9.69 17.81 -21.20
CA ARG A 272 -10.53 19.00 -21.15
C ARG A 272 -10.21 19.93 -19.99
N ALA A 273 -9.94 19.39 -18.82
CA ALA A 273 -9.56 20.21 -17.68
C ALA A 273 -8.22 20.93 -17.93
N GLU A 274 -7.21 20.24 -18.49
CA GLU A 274 -5.94 20.87 -18.86
C GLU A 274 -6.09 21.94 -19.94
N GLU A 275 -6.95 21.71 -20.94
CA GLU A 275 -7.24 22.69 -21.98
C GLU A 275 -7.89 23.96 -21.40
N ILE A 276 -8.91 23.80 -20.56
CA ILE A 276 -9.66 24.89 -19.96
C ILE A 276 -8.80 25.66 -18.95
N GLU A 277 -7.96 24.97 -18.15
CA GLU A 277 -6.99 25.63 -17.27
C GLU A 277 -6.07 26.57 -18.03
N ARG A 278 -5.52 26.13 -19.17
CA ARG A 278 -4.67 26.95 -20.03
C ARG A 278 -5.43 28.11 -20.65
N ASP A 279 -6.60 27.86 -21.21
CA ASP A 279 -7.43 28.88 -21.88
C ASP A 279 -7.84 29.99 -20.92
N LEU A 280 -8.20 29.62 -19.70
CA LEU A 280 -8.58 30.58 -18.67
C LEU A 280 -7.38 31.15 -17.94
N SER A 281 -6.16 30.67 -18.21
CA SER A 281 -4.93 31.05 -17.52
C SER A 281 -5.06 30.98 -16.00
N LEU A 282 -5.70 29.92 -15.48
CA LEU A 282 -6.06 29.79 -14.05
C LEU A 282 -4.83 29.82 -13.15
N VAL A 283 -3.74 29.13 -13.51
CA VAL A 283 -2.48 29.12 -12.76
C VAL A 283 -2.00 30.55 -12.46
N SER A 284 -1.96 31.43 -13.45
CA SER A 284 -1.48 32.80 -13.27
C SER A 284 -2.44 33.68 -12.48
N ARG A 285 -3.74 33.40 -12.57
CA ARG A 285 -4.79 34.20 -11.91
C ARG A 285 -4.98 33.85 -10.45
N PHE A 286 -4.66 32.61 -10.07
CA PHE A 286 -4.78 32.10 -8.71
C PHE A 286 -3.42 31.82 -8.04
N GLY A 287 -2.29 32.14 -8.68
CA GLY A 287 -0.94 31.84 -8.18
C GLY A 287 -0.57 32.42 -6.81
N GLY A 288 -1.34 33.39 -6.29
CA GLY A 288 -1.18 33.95 -4.93
C GLY A 288 -2.18 33.40 -3.92
N TRP A 289 -3.06 32.50 -4.32
CA TRP A 289 -4.11 31.99 -3.45
C TRP A 289 -3.58 30.79 -2.64
N THR A 290 -3.82 30.86 -1.34
CA THR A 290 -3.44 29.79 -0.41
C THR A 290 -4.58 28.81 -0.13
N ASP A 291 -5.82 29.16 -0.50
CA ASP A 291 -7.00 28.34 -0.33
C ASP A 291 -7.84 28.29 -1.62
N LEU A 292 -8.01 27.11 -2.19
CA LEU A 292 -8.76 26.85 -3.41
C LEU A 292 -9.96 25.90 -3.17
N GLY A 293 -10.32 25.66 -1.90
CA GLY A 293 -11.37 24.75 -1.52
C GLY A 293 -10.89 23.32 -1.25
N ASP A 294 -11.76 22.35 -1.42
CA ASP A 294 -11.51 20.94 -1.11
C ASP A 294 -11.49 20.04 -2.36
N ARG A 295 -12.09 20.49 -3.46
CA ARG A 295 -12.10 19.77 -4.74
C ARG A 295 -10.90 20.17 -5.59
N ASP A 296 -10.50 19.30 -6.48
CA ASP A 296 -9.43 19.53 -7.45
C ASP A 296 -9.92 19.28 -8.87
N THR A 297 -10.76 20.19 -9.35
CA THR A 297 -11.32 20.17 -10.70
C THR A 297 -10.25 20.30 -11.77
N PHE A 298 -9.25 21.14 -11.51
CA PHE A 298 -8.14 21.45 -12.43
C PHE A 298 -6.78 21.01 -11.86
N PRO A 299 -5.80 20.68 -12.73
CA PRO A 299 -4.51 20.19 -12.26
C PRO A 299 -3.72 21.19 -11.40
N PHE A 300 -3.93 22.50 -11.55
CA PHE A 300 -3.23 23.50 -10.72
C PHE A 300 -3.67 23.48 -9.24
N GLU A 301 -4.89 23.04 -8.95
CA GLU A 301 -5.41 22.92 -7.59
C GLU A 301 -4.67 21.79 -6.86
N GLU A 302 -4.49 20.65 -7.49
CA GLU A 302 -3.67 19.55 -6.96
C GLU A 302 -2.25 20.01 -6.65
N ARG A 303 -1.60 20.75 -7.54
CA ARG A 303 -0.25 21.32 -7.29
C ARG A 303 -0.24 22.26 -6.10
N THR A 304 -1.30 23.01 -5.86
CA THR A 304 -1.45 23.88 -4.69
C THR A 304 -1.60 23.07 -3.42
N PHE A 305 -2.39 22.01 -3.44
CA PHE A 305 -2.54 21.11 -2.29
C PHE A 305 -1.23 20.38 -1.97
N LEU A 306 -0.52 19.90 -2.99
CA LEU A 306 0.80 19.31 -2.82
C LEU A 306 1.79 20.31 -2.16
N SER A 307 1.82 21.56 -2.63
CA SER A 307 2.67 22.60 -2.03
C SER A 307 2.34 22.84 -0.56
N ARG A 308 1.06 22.81 -0.19
CA ARG A 308 0.63 22.94 1.22
C ARG A 308 1.01 21.73 2.06
N ALA A 309 0.91 20.52 1.49
CA ALA A 309 1.35 19.31 2.16
C ALA A 309 2.88 19.37 2.42
N ILE A 310 3.65 19.79 1.44
CA ILE A 310 5.10 20.02 1.57
C ILE A 310 5.40 21.03 2.67
N GLU A 311 4.72 22.19 2.68
CA GLU A 311 4.88 23.19 3.74
C GLU A 311 4.52 22.62 5.12
N GLY A 312 3.48 21.81 5.21
CA GLY A 312 3.08 21.13 6.44
C GLY A 312 4.19 20.22 6.96
N VAL A 313 4.78 19.37 6.10
CA VAL A 313 5.93 18.52 6.46
C VAL A 313 7.10 19.38 6.98
N LEU A 314 7.41 20.48 6.30
CA LEU A 314 8.54 21.33 6.68
C LEU A 314 8.32 22.11 7.99
N ARG A 315 7.05 22.37 8.34
CA ARG A 315 6.64 23.05 9.59
C ARG A 315 6.27 22.09 10.72
N ASP A 316 6.35 20.78 10.48
CA ASP A 316 5.95 19.72 11.43
C ASP A 316 4.45 19.75 11.79
N ASP A 317 3.61 20.20 10.84
CA ASP A 317 2.14 20.22 10.95
C ASP A 317 1.55 18.96 10.30
N ILE A 318 1.80 17.83 10.93
CA ILE A 318 1.50 16.50 10.37
C ILE A 318 0.00 16.26 10.24
N ASP A 319 -0.82 16.75 11.15
CA ASP A 319 -2.28 16.61 11.10
C ASP A 319 -2.86 17.30 9.86
N ARG A 320 -2.33 18.48 9.51
CA ARG A 320 -2.71 19.18 8.28
C ARG A 320 -2.32 18.38 7.04
N VAL A 321 -1.09 17.83 6.99
CA VAL A 321 -0.63 17.02 5.85
C VAL A 321 -1.51 15.81 5.65
N ARG A 322 -1.86 15.12 6.75
CA ARG A 322 -2.76 13.97 6.72
C ARG A 322 -4.12 14.35 6.15
N SER A 323 -4.74 15.40 6.70
CA SER A 323 -6.06 15.87 6.24
C SER A 323 -6.07 16.21 4.74
N ILE A 324 -5.01 16.84 4.22
CA ILE A 324 -4.89 17.13 2.78
C ILE A 324 -4.72 15.82 1.99
N SER A 325 -3.83 14.93 2.43
CA SER A 325 -3.55 13.66 1.73
C SER A 325 -4.79 12.76 1.66
N GLU A 326 -5.57 12.66 2.73
CA GLU A 326 -6.80 11.86 2.78
C GLU A 326 -7.87 12.39 1.82
N ARG A 327 -8.06 13.71 1.74
CA ARG A 327 -9.02 14.34 0.82
C ARG A 327 -8.67 14.11 -0.65
N HIS A 328 -7.37 14.15 -0.98
CA HIS A 328 -6.90 14.03 -2.37
C HIS A 328 -6.48 12.62 -2.78
N GLN A 329 -6.68 11.63 -1.92
CA GLN A 329 -6.28 10.24 -2.18
C GLN A 329 -6.93 9.64 -3.45
N GLN A 330 -8.14 10.07 -3.79
CA GLN A 330 -8.89 9.58 -4.96
C GLN A 330 -8.89 10.57 -6.13
N SER A 331 -8.10 11.63 -6.05
CA SER A 331 -8.00 12.60 -7.13
C SER A 331 -7.46 11.97 -8.42
N VAL A 332 -8.03 12.35 -9.55
CA VAL A 332 -7.54 11.93 -10.88
C VAL A 332 -6.13 12.44 -11.16
N TRP A 333 -5.73 13.54 -10.55
CA TRP A 333 -4.43 14.18 -10.71
C TRP A 333 -3.33 13.49 -9.91
N THR A 334 -3.67 12.85 -8.79
CA THR A 334 -2.73 12.12 -7.93
C THR A 334 -2.47 10.68 -8.41
N GLY A 335 -3.21 10.22 -9.41
CA GLY A 335 -3.18 8.82 -9.86
C GLY A 335 -2.05 8.46 -10.83
N LYS A 336 -1.34 9.42 -11.43
CA LYS A 336 -0.39 9.19 -12.53
C LYS A 336 0.88 10.05 -12.43
N GLY A 337 1.97 9.53 -13.04
CA GLY A 337 3.19 10.28 -13.31
C GLY A 337 3.87 10.85 -12.07
N GLU A 338 4.40 12.04 -12.20
CA GLU A 338 5.17 12.73 -11.17
C GLU A 338 4.32 13.05 -9.92
N SER A 339 3.09 13.55 -10.13
CA SER A 339 2.17 13.88 -9.02
C SER A 339 1.96 12.69 -8.10
N ARG A 340 1.71 11.50 -8.65
CA ARG A 340 1.58 10.27 -7.86
C ARG A 340 2.84 9.99 -7.04
N ALA A 341 4.02 10.05 -7.68
CA ALA A 341 5.28 9.79 -6.99
C ALA A 341 5.55 10.79 -5.85
N GLN A 342 5.18 12.06 -6.06
CA GLN A 342 5.29 13.10 -5.04
C GLN A 342 4.35 12.84 -3.86
N TRP A 343 3.08 12.49 -4.12
CA TRP A 343 2.13 12.16 -3.08
C TRP A 343 2.47 10.87 -2.33
N ASP A 344 2.98 9.85 -3.02
CA ASP A 344 3.46 8.63 -2.37
C ASP A 344 4.60 8.94 -1.40
N LEU A 345 5.53 9.81 -1.81
CA LEU A 345 6.62 10.26 -0.94
C LEU A 345 6.13 11.08 0.25
N ILE A 346 5.17 12.00 0.04
CA ILE A 346 4.58 12.79 1.13
C ILE A 346 3.84 11.90 2.13
N ARG A 347 3.09 10.89 1.67
CA ARG A 347 2.42 9.94 2.58
C ARG A 347 3.42 9.17 3.41
N SER A 348 4.43 8.59 2.78
CA SER A 348 5.49 7.87 3.48
C SER A 348 6.25 8.76 4.48
N ALA A 349 6.52 10.01 4.10
CA ALA A 349 7.09 11.02 4.99
C ALA A 349 6.21 11.29 6.22
N THR A 350 4.91 11.46 6.00
CA THR A 350 3.93 11.77 7.05
C THR A 350 3.82 10.63 8.06
N GLU A 351 3.74 9.39 7.58
CA GLU A 351 3.68 8.20 8.44
C GLU A 351 4.93 8.04 9.30
N LEU A 352 6.11 8.25 8.71
CA LEU A 352 7.37 8.18 9.45
C LEU A 352 7.49 9.28 10.51
N LEU A 353 7.16 10.53 10.16
CA LEU A 353 7.22 11.66 11.10
C LEU A 353 6.26 11.46 12.28
N GLN A 354 5.01 11.06 12.00
CA GLN A 354 4.03 10.75 13.03
C GLN A 354 4.53 9.65 13.97
N THR A 355 5.10 8.58 13.40
CA THR A 355 5.63 7.48 14.19
C THR A 355 6.82 7.92 15.03
N CYS A 356 7.72 8.76 14.49
CA CYS A 356 8.83 9.32 15.27
C CYS A 356 8.33 10.12 16.49
N ASP A 357 7.32 10.95 16.30
CA ASP A 357 6.73 11.75 17.39
C ASP A 357 6.03 10.86 18.43
N ASP A 358 5.30 9.85 17.99
CA ASP A 358 4.64 8.90 18.90
C ASP A 358 5.66 8.10 19.71
N MET A 359 6.74 7.63 19.07
CA MET A 359 7.81 6.91 19.76
C MET A 359 8.58 7.83 20.73
N GLU A 360 8.84 9.07 20.34
CA GLU A 360 9.52 10.03 21.23
C GLU A 360 8.70 10.34 22.49
N ARG A 361 7.37 10.48 22.35
CA ARG A 361 6.47 10.65 23.49
C ARG A 361 6.48 9.46 24.46
N GLN A 362 6.51 8.25 23.91
CA GLN A 362 6.50 7.01 24.70
C GLN A 362 7.87 6.65 25.28
N LEU A 363 8.95 7.27 24.80
CA LEU A 363 10.31 6.88 25.14
C LEU A 363 10.58 7.01 26.64
N SER A 364 10.12 8.07 27.31
CA SER A 364 10.36 8.31 28.74
C SER A 364 9.88 7.17 29.64
N ASP A 365 8.75 6.55 29.29
CA ASP A 365 8.11 5.51 30.09
C ASP A 365 8.74 4.12 29.88
N ASN A 366 9.48 3.96 28.77
CA ASN A 366 9.99 2.67 28.30
C ASN A 366 11.52 2.54 28.35
N VAL A 367 12.25 3.49 28.95
CA VAL A 367 13.72 3.49 28.95
C VAL A 367 14.35 3.38 30.34
N ARG A 368 13.60 2.91 31.34
CA ARG A 368 14.08 2.80 32.74
C ARG A 368 15.25 1.82 32.93
N ASN A 369 15.37 0.82 32.08
CA ASN A 369 16.45 -0.18 32.06
C ASN A 369 16.53 -0.83 30.67
N LEU A 370 17.55 -1.70 30.46
CA LEU A 370 17.76 -2.36 29.18
C LEU A 370 16.60 -3.28 28.79
N ASP A 371 16.01 -4.04 29.71
CA ASP A 371 14.86 -4.90 29.44
C ASP A 371 13.65 -4.13 28.90
N ALA A 372 13.31 -3.02 29.57
CA ALA A 372 12.20 -2.18 29.14
C ALA A 372 12.43 -1.58 27.74
N LEU A 373 13.66 -1.14 27.47
CA LEU A 373 14.02 -0.59 26.16
C LEU A 373 13.96 -1.67 25.06
N LEU A 374 14.44 -2.88 25.34
CA LEU A 374 14.37 -4.01 24.39
C LEU A 374 12.92 -4.42 24.13
N ALA A 375 12.10 -4.51 25.18
CA ALA A 375 10.66 -4.80 25.01
C ALA A 375 9.95 -3.72 24.20
N PHE A 376 10.28 -2.45 24.41
CA PHE A 376 9.73 -1.34 23.62
C PHE A 376 10.21 -1.37 22.17
N TYR A 377 11.49 -1.70 21.93
CA TYR A 377 12.01 -1.85 20.56
C TYR A 377 11.27 -2.96 19.83
N VAL A 378 11.17 -4.13 20.42
CA VAL A 378 10.54 -5.32 19.84
C VAL A 378 9.04 -5.10 19.57
N SER A 379 8.34 -4.39 20.46
CA SER A 379 6.89 -4.17 20.31
C SER A 379 6.53 -3.01 19.38
N SER A 380 7.20 -1.87 19.50
CA SER A 380 6.74 -0.61 18.92
C SER A 380 7.82 0.17 18.17
N LEU A 381 8.98 0.43 18.82
CA LEU A 381 9.98 1.36 18.29
C LEU A 381 10.56 0.91 16.93
N ARG A 382 10.63 -0.41 16.67
CA ARG A 382 11.02 -0.97 15.35
C ARG A 382 10.18 -0.49 14.18
N GLU A 383 8.96 0.01 14.44
CA GLU A 383 8.10 0.57 13.37
C GLU A 383 8.72 1.84 12.75
N ALA A 384 9.45 2.62 13.55
CA ALA A 384 10.22 3.75 13.00
C ALA A 384 11.30 3.29 12.00
N ASP A 385 11.98 2.18 12.30
CA ASP A 385 12.98 1.58 11.41
C ASP A 385 12.35 1.02 10.12
N ARG A 386 11.17 0.38 10.21
CA ARG A 386 10.41 -0.13 9.06
C ARG A 386 9.99 1.02 8.16
N LEU A 387 9.35 2.04 8.72
CA LEU A 387 8.88 3.20 7.96
C LEU A 387 10.02 4.01 7.36
N HIS A 388 11.16 4.11 8.06
CA HIS A 388 12.35 4.74 7.50
C HIS A 388 12.86 3.97 6.26
N ARG A 389 12.93 2.65 6.31
CA ARG A 389 13.30 1.83 5.14
C ARG A 389 12.33 2.01 3.99
N GLU A 390 11.02 2.01 4.27
CA GLU A 390 9.98 2.21 3.25
C GLU A 390 10.02 3.62 2.66
N PHE A 391 10.32 4.62 3.48
CA PHE A 391 10.54 5.98 3.01
C PHE A 391 11.77 6.06 2.09
N GLU A 392 12.89 5.44 2.45
CA GLU A 392 14.08 5.42 1.60
C GLU A 392 13.86 4.61 0.30
N GLN A 393 13.03 3.57 0.34
CA GLN A 393 12.56 2.91 -0.86
C GLN A 393 11.75 3.86 -1.74
N ALA A 394 10.80 4.61 -1.17
CA ALA A 394 10.02 5.61 -1.91
C ALA A 394 10.91 6.72 -2.48
N VAL A 395 11.97 7.11 -1.76
CA VAL A 395 12.99 8.05 -2.26
C VAL A 395 13.77 7.48 -3.44
N SER A 396 14.16 6.20 -3.37
CA SER A 396 14.85 5.50 -4.47
C SER A 396 13.96 5.30 -5.69
N ASP A 397 12.68 5.04 -5.48
CA ASP A 397 11.69 4.87 -6.55
C ASP A 397 11.23 6.19 -7.17
N TYR A 398 11.56 7.31 -6.54
CA TYR A 398 11.27 8.64 -7.06
C TYR A 398 12.23 8.99 -8.19
N ASP A 399 11.87 8.57 -9.41
CA ASP A 399 12.69 8.65 -10.63
C ASP A 399 12.49 9.96 -11.42
N TRP A 400 11.91 10.98 -10.77
CA TRP A 400 11.68 12.29 -11.37
C TRP A 400 12.76 13.27 -10.97
N GLN A 401 13.24 14.06 -11.94
CA GLN A 401 14.16 15.15 -11.62
C GLN A 401 13.42 16.19 -10.78
N ASP A 402 13.90 16.41 -9.57
CA ASP A 402 13.41 17.49 -8.68
C ASP A 402 13.92 18.85 -9.19
N THR A 403 13.49 19.20 -10.41
CA THR A 403 13.97 20.40 -11.12
C THR A 403 13.65 21.70 -10.37
N GLN A 404 12.63 21.67 -9.53
CA GLN A 404 12.23 22.80 -8.68
C GLN A 404 12.81 22.71 -7.27
N GLY A 405 13.47 21.62 -6.92
CA GLY A 405 14.05 21.40 -5.60
C GLY A 405 13.04 21.25 -4.47
N VAL A 406 11.77 20.92 -4.78
CA VAL A 406 10.66 20.90 -3.82
C VAL A 406 10.70 19.69 -2.88
N MET A 407 11.12 18.53 -3.36
CA MET A 407 11.16 17.28 -2.58
C MET A 407 12.45 17.13 -1.75
N THR A 408 13.53 17.77 -2.15
CA THR A 408 14.82 17.74 -1.42
C THR A 408 14.70 18.22 0.03
N PRO A 409 14.04 19.35 0.35
CA PRO A 409 13.81 19.77 1.74
C PRO A 409 12.97 18.77 2.55
N VAL A 410 11.96 18.15 1.94
CA VAL A 410 11.13 17.13 2.57
C VAL A 410 12.00 15.93 2.99
N LYS A 411 12.77 15.37 2.05
CA LYS A 411 13.70 14.26 2.32
C LYS A 411 14.64 14.59 3.47
N LYS A 412 15.20 15.79 3.48
CA LYS A 412 16.12 16.26 4.53
C LYS A 412 15.44 16.39 5.89
N GLN A 413 14.22 16.92 5.94
CA GLN A 413 13.46 17.08 7.19
C GLN A 413 13.11 15.73 7.81
N VAL A 414 12.62 14.79 7.00
CA VAL A 414 12.23 13.47 7.45
C VAL A 414 13.44 12.71 8.01
N ARG A 415 14.55 12.67 7.28
CA ARG A 415 15.79 12.04 7.71
C ARG A 415 16.34 12.65 9.02
N LYS A 416 16.22 13.98 9.16
CA LYS A 416 16.62 14.68 10.38
C LYS A 416 15.79 14.28 11.59
N GLN A 417 14.47 14.14 11.46
CA GLN A 417 13.60 13.76 12.59
C GLN A 417 13.82 12.29 12.99
N TYR A 418 13.87 11.38 12.01
CA TYR A 418 14.26 10.00 12.29
C TYR A 418 15.64 9.93 12.97
N GLY A 419 16.65 10.63 12.42
CA GLY A 419 17.99 10.68 12.99
C GLY A 419 18.02 11.14 14.44
N LYS A 420 17.23 12.15 14.81
CA LYS A 420 17.11 12.61 16.20
C LYS A 420 16.55 11.55 17.13
N LEU A 421 15.51 10.84 16.71
CA LEU A 421 14.90 9.76 17.51
C LEU A 421 15.92 8.65 17.76
N VAL A 422 16.54 8.14 16.68
CA VAL A 422 17.45 6.99 16.80
C VAL A 422 18.73 7.35 17.56
N GLU A 423 19.26 8.57 17.41
CA GLU A 423 20.42 9.02 18.17
C GLU A 423 20.10 9.15 19.67
N LYS A 424 18.94 9.66 20.04
CA LYS A 424 18.46 9.70 21.43
C LYS A 424 18.33 8.31 22.03
N VAL A 425 17.73 7.38 21.28
CA VAL A 425 17.60 5.97 21.67
C VAL A 425 18.98 5.31 21.81
N GLN A 426 19.89 5.56 20.88
CA GLN A 426 21.24 5.02 20.87
C GLN A 426 22.01 5.40 22.14
N LEU A 427 21.98 6.68 22.52
CA LEU A 427 22.65 7.15 23.73
C LEU A 427 22.09 6.49 25.00
N ILE A 428 20.81 6.22 25.06
CA ILE A 428 20.17 5.52 26.17
C ILE A 428 20.57 4.03 26.16
N PHE A 429 20.53 3.41 24.97
CA PHE A 429 20.85 2.00 24.80
C PHE A 429 22.30 1.70 25.22
N THR A 430 23.27 2.47 24.72
CA THR A 430 24.68 2.26 25.04
C THR A 430 24.98 2.44 26.53
N ARG A 431 24.34 3.42 27.20
CA ARG A 431 24.46 3.58 28.68
C ARG A 431 23.91 2.39 29.45
N HIS A 432 22.79 1.84 29.04
CA HIS A 432 22.22 0.64 29.66
C HIS A 432 23.11 -0.58 29.42
N VAL A 433 23.64 -0.74 28.21
CA VAL A 433 24.56 -1.84 27.91
C VAL A 433 25.86 -1.71 28.71
N GLU A 434 26.38 -0.48 28.86
CA GLU A 434 27.55 -0.22 29.71
C GLU A 434 27.33 -0.68 31.17
N GLN A 435 26.12 -0.52 31.67
CA GLN A 435 25.77 -0.93 33.03
C GLN A 435 25.52 -2.45 33.16
N SER A 436 24.70 -2.98 32.25
CA SER A 436 24.15 -4.35 32.33
C SER A 436 25.00 -5.41 31.63
N GLY A 437 25.83 -5.02 30.65
CA GLY A 437 26.52 -5.93 29.73
C GLY A 437 25.64 -6.40 28.58
N TRP A 438 26.23 -7.26 27.74
CA TRP A 438 25.60 -7.88 26.58
C TRP A 438 26.11 -9.31 26.38
N PRO A 439 25.28 -10.30 25.98
CA PRO A 439 23.81 -10.24 25.91
C PRO A 439 23.18 -10.11 27.29
N LEU A 440 21.98 -9.57 27.37
CA LEU A 440 21.25 -9.42 28.63
C LEU A 440 20.85 -10.79 29.16
N ALA A 441 21.09 -11.04 30.44
CA ALA A 441 20.76 -12.30 31.07
C ALA A 441 19.24 -12.62 30.99
N GLY A 442 18.92 -13.85 30.63
CA GLY A 442 17.52 -14.30 30.44
C GLY A 442 16.96 -14.11 29.04
N GLN A 443 17.60 -13.31 28.20
CA GLN A 443 17.24 -13.16 26.79
C GLN A 443 17.91 -14.22 25.91
N LEU A 444 17.34 -14.49 24.73
CA LEU A 444 17.95 -15.41 23.78
C LEU A 444 19.21 -14.79 23.16
N SER A 445 20.33 -15.48 23.24
CA SER A 445 21.53 -15.10 22.48
C SER A 445 21.59 -15.83 21.15
N ASN A 446 22.13 -15.18 20.11
CA ASN A 446 22.42 -15.84 18.82
C ASN A 446 23.23 -17.13 19.00
N ALA A 447 24.19 -17.11 19.91
CA ALA A 447 25.04 -18.27 20.18
C ALA A 447 24.28 -19.48 20.75
N ASP A 448 23.08 -19.28 21.27
CA ASP A 448 22.22 -20.35 21.81
C ASP A 448 21.14 -20.80 20.82
N VAL A 449 20.92 -20.10 19.71
CA VAL A 449 19.81 -20.37 18.77
C VAL A 449 19.84 -21.81 18.26
N PHE A 450 21.00 -22.28 17.79
CA PHE A 450 21.06 -23.63 17.26
C PHE A 450 20.76 -24.68 18.33
N ASP A 451 21.41 -24.60 19.47
CA ASP A 451 21.31 -25.63 20.51
C ASP A 451 19.94 -25.60 21.25
N ARG A 452 19.33 -24.43 21.40
CA ARG A 452 18.03 -24.29 22.11
C ARG A 452 16.83 -24.44 21.19
N ILE A 453 16.94 -24.10 19.91
CA ILE A 453 15.78 -24.03 18.99
C ILE A 453 15.86 -25.11 17.90
N VAL A 454 17.00 -25.29 17.22
CA VAL A 454 17.14 -26.20 16.07
C VAL A 454 17.39 -27.63 16.55
N ALA A 455 18.40 -27.84 17.41
CA ALA A 455 18.83 -29.16 17.83
C ALA A 455 17.75 -30.00 18.52
N PRO A 456 16.85 -29.46 19.38
CA PRO A 456 15.75 -30.25 19.96
C PRO A 456 14.76 -30.78 18.93
N LYS A 457 14.55 -30.05 17.83
CA LYS A 457 13.65 -30.44 16.75
C LYS A 457 14.19 -31.65 15.99
N LEU A 458 15.52 -31.73 15.80
CA LEU A 458 16.21 -32.81 15.13
C LEU A 458 16.31 -34.13 15.95
N GLN A 459 15.96 -34.09 17.24
CA GLN A 459 15.92 -35.28 18.08
C GLN A 459 14.68 -36.15 17.82
N LYS A 460 13.65 -35.62 17.18
CA LYS A 460 12.45 -36.38 16.81
C LYS A 460 12.76 -37.22 15.57
N ASN A 461 12.54 -38.54 15.65
CA ASN A 461 12.79 -39.45 14.54
C ASN A 461 12.01 -39.05 13.27
N GLY A 462 12.74 -38.97 12.14
CA GLY A 462 12.16 -38.62 10.85
C GLY A 462 11.76 -37.15 10.70
N HIS A 463 12.12 -36.31 11.65
CA HIS A 463 11.78 -34.89 11.63
C HIS A 463 12.81 -34.09 10.85
N LYS A 464 12.38 -33.46 9.75
CA LYS A 464 13.22 -32.67 8.87
C LYS A 464 13.10 -31.20 9.20
N VAL A 465 14.24 -30.55 9.40
CA VAL A 465 14.36 -29.12 9.75
C VAL A 465 15.21 -28.39 8.71
N ALA A 466 14.68 -27.30 8.17
CA ALA A 466 15.48 -26.36 7.36
C ALA A 466 15.93 -25.20 8.26
N TYR A 467 17.22 -24.95 8.29
CA TYR A 467 17.84 -23.88 9.05
C TYR A 467 18.41 -22.83 8.07
N PHE A 468 17.81 -21.66 8.07
CA PHE A 468 18.26 -20.53 7.24
C PHE A 468 19.25 -19.69 8.03
N MET A 469 20.43 -19.47 7.46
CA MET A 469 21.44 -18.55 7.98
C MET A 469 21.49 -17.34 7.03
N ILE A 470 20.81 -16.29 7.40
CA ILE A 470 20.66 -15.07 6.58
C ILE A 470 21.66 -14.03 7.07
N ASP A 471 22.39 -13.38 6.15
CA ASP A 471 23.31 -12.30 6.45
C ASP A 471 22.55 -10.96 6.52
N ALA A 472 22.68 -10.26 7.66
CA ALA A 472 22.14 -8.94 7.90
C ALA A 472 20.59 -8.83 7.83
N LEU A 473 19.86 -9.58 8.64
CA LEU A 473 18.39 -9.46 8.73
C LEU A 473 17.98 -8.66 9.97
N ARG A 474 17.50 -7.42 9.81
CA ARG A 474 16.99 -6.58 10.91
C ARG A 474 15.74 -7.17 11.54
N TYR A 475 15.51 -6.84 12.81
CA TYR A 475 14.32 -7.35 13.55
C TYR A 475 13.00 -6.99 12.85
N GLU A 476 12.86 -5.76 12.35
CA GLU A 476 11.64 -5.31 11.63
C GLU A 476 11.38 -6.13 10.35
N LEU A 477 12.44 -6.58 9.67
CA LEU A 477 12.33 -7.44 8.49
C LEU A 477 11.84 -8.85 8.86
N GLY A 478 12.28 -9.36 10.02
CA GLY A 478 11.77 -10.62 10.55
C GLY A 478 10.26 -10.56 10.84
N VAL A 479 9.78 -9.46 11.40
CA VAL A 479 8.36 -9.23 11.64
C VAL A 479 7.58 -9.06 10.33
N ALA A 480 8.17 -8.38 9.34
CA ALA A 480 7.55 -8.26 8.02
C ALA A 480 7.42 -9.64 7.35
N LEU A 481 8.45 -10.49 7.49
CA LEU A 481 8.45 -11.86 6.96
C LEU A 481 7.42 -12.75 7.68
N GLU A 482 7.30 -12.64 9.02
CA GLU A 482 6.27 -13.35 9.80
C GLU A 482 4.87 -13.12 9.21
N ARG A 483 4.50 -11.86 8.99
CA ARG A 483 3.20 -11.49 8.42
C ARG A 483 2.94 -12.14 7.06
N GLN A 484 3.98 -12.31 6.25
CA GLN A 484 3.89 -12.93 4.93
C GLN A 484 3.80 -14.47 4.98
N LEU A 485 4.25 -15.09 6.08
CA LEU A 485 4.34 -16.55 6.21
C LEU A 485 3.16 -17.18 6.97
N THR A 486 2.28 -16.39 7.57
CA THR A 486 1.15 -16.89 8.39
C THR A 486 0.19 -17.80 7.63
N GLU A 487 0.07 -17.64 6.33
CA GLU A 487 -0.77 -18.50 5.48
C GLU A 487 -0.19 -19.90 5.28
N ASP A 488 1.13 -20.02 5.26
CA ASP A 488 1.85 -21.26 4.96
C ASP A 488 2.06 -22.16 6.19
N GLY A 489 1.91 -21.63 7.41
CA GLY A 489 2.11 -22.40 8.64
C GLY A 489 1.87 -21.62 9.90
N GLN A 490 2.20 -22.23 11.05
CA GLN A 490 2.24 -21.57 12.33
C GLN A 490 3.63 -20.93 12.47
N VAL A 491 3.66 -19.60 12.53
CA VAL A 491 4.90 -18.80 12.58
C VAL A 491 5.01 -18.10 13.92
N GLU A 492 6.22 -18.02 14.45
CA GLU A 492 6.55 -17.29 15.67
C GLU A 492 7.88 -16.54 15.47
N VAL A 493 7.90 -15.26 15.81
CA VAL A 493 9.12 -14.43 15.82
C VAL A 493 9.54 -14.13 17.25
N GLN A 494 10.78 -14.48 17.57
CA GLN A 494 11.42 -14.16 18.82
C GLN A 494 12.62 -13.25 18.59
N ALA A 495 12.82 -12.26 19.44
CA ALA A 495 14.04 -11.47 19.42
C ALA A 495 15.22 -12.27 20.00
N ALA A 496 16.34 -12.18 19.32
CA ALA A 496 17.63 -12.69 19.81
C ALA A 496 18.66 -11.56 19.86
N MET A 497 19.66 -11.74 20.70
CA MET A 497 20.76 -10.81 20.86
C MET A 497 21.94 -11.28 20.03
N ALA A 498 22.35 -10.47 19.02
CA ALA A 498 23.47 -10.76 18.17
C ALA A 498 24.77 -10.89 18.99
N GLN A 499 25.65 -11.81 18.55
CA GLN A 499 26.99 -11.94 19.11
C GLN A 499 27.83 -10.72 18.74
N LEU A 500 28.52 -10.14 19.71
CA LEU A 500 29.44 -9.05 19.46
C LEU A 500 30.88 -9.56 19.20
N PRO A 501 31.65 -8.82 18.40
CA PRO A 501 31.22 -7.73 17.52
C PRO A 501 30.22 -8.22 16.45
N SER A 502 29.26 -7.37 16.08
CA SER A 502 28.21 -7.71 15.12
C SER A 502 28.72 -7.69 13.67
N VAL A 503 29.74 -8.53 13.41
CA VAL A 503 30.38 -8.70 12.10
C VAL A 503 30.14 -10.11 11.59
N THR A 504 29.98 -10.25 10.27
CA THR A 504 29.61 -11.51 9.60
C THR A 504 30.44 -12.73 10.03
N PRO A 505 31.79 -12.69 10.10
CA PRO A 505 32.56 -13.88 10.53
C PRO A 505 32.19 -14.37 11.93
N VAL A 506 32.03 -13.46 12.88
CA VAL A 506 31.71 -13.77 14.27
C VAL A 506 30.24 -14.10 14.45
N GLY A 507 29.36 -13.32 13.86
CA GLY A 507 27.92 -13.54 13.92
C GLY A 507 27.51 -14.86 13.28
N MET A 508 27.98 -15.18 12.11
CA MET A 508 27.74 -16.48 11.45
C MET A 508 28.33 -17.67 12.23
N ALA A 509 29.47 -17.48 12.89
CA ALA A 509 30.04 -18.50 13.76
C ALA A 509 29.19 -18.72 15.03
N SER A 510 28.49 -17.69 15.51
CA SER A 510 27.60 -17.81 16.67
C SER A 510 26.36 -18.66 16.39
N LEU A 511 25.96 -18.83 15.13
CA LEU A 511 24.83 -19.66 14.74
C LEU A 511 25.13 -21.16 14.64
N LEU A 512 26.36 -21.57 14.99
CA LEU A 512 26.82 -22.96 14.90
C LEU A 512 26.43 -23.77 16.14
N PRO A 513 26.34 -25.11 16.03
CA PRO A 513 26.19 -25.99 17.17
C PRO A 513 27.30 -25.79 18.23
N GLY A 514 26.95 -25.61 19.49
CA GLY A 514 27.90 -25.47 20.61
C GLY A 514 28.45 -24.05 20.78
N ALA A 515 28.05 -23.09 19.96
CA ALA A 515 28.61 -21.73 19.97
C ALA A 515 28.44 -21.03 21.33
N GLY A 516 27.31 -21.20 21.99
CA GLY A 516 27.01 -20.57 23.28
C GLY A 516 28.08 -20.85 24.37
N GLN A 517 28.72 -21.99 24.30
CA GLN A 517 29.76 -22.38 25.27
C GLN A 517 31.16 -22.28 24.73
N GLN A 518 31.36 -22.53 23.41
CA GLN A 518 32.70 -22.83 22.84
C GLN A 518 33.20 -21.72 21.91
N LEU A 519 32.34 -20.76 21.50
CA LEU A 519 32.78 -19.68 20.61
C LEU A 519 33.78 -18.75 21.32
N ARG A 520 34.91 -18.54 20.69
CA ARG A 520 35.95 -17.60 21.13
C ARG A 520 36.49 -16.82 19.93
N ILE A 521 37.02 -15.64 20.18
CA ILE A 521 37.61 -14.79 19.16
C ILE A 521 39.13 -14.73 19.39
N LYS A 522 39.91 -15.25 18.44
CA LYS A 522 41.36 -15.21 18.45
C LYS A 522 41.85 -13.97 17.73
N ASN A 523 42.92 -13.38 18.23
CA ASN A 523 43.70 -12.35 17.54
C ASN A 523 44.76 -13.01 16.65
N ASP A 524 44.62 -12.94 15.35
CA ASP A 524 45.59 -13.44 14.39
C ASP A 524 46.02 -12.31 13.43
N ALA A 525 47.25 -11.85 13.59
CA ALA A 525 47.82 -10.77 12.77
C ALA A 525 46.92 -9.53 12.60
N GLN A 526 46.24 -9.12 13.69
CA GLN A 526 45.29 -8.01 13.74
C GLN A 526 43.88 -8.30 13.11
N SER A 527 43.63 -9.56 12.80
CA SER A 527 42.30 -9.99 12.34
C SER A 527 41.52 -10.69 13.45
N LEU A 528 40.20 -10.57 13.41
CA LEU A 528 39.28 -11.26 14.29
C LEU A 528 38.98 -12.65 13.74
N VAL A 529 39.54 -13.71 14.35
CA VAL A 529 39.32 -15.08 13.87
C VAL A 529 38.40 -15.82 14.83
N PRO A 530 37.15 -16.15 14.43
CA PRO A 530 36.24 -16.94 15.26
C PRO A 530 36.71 -18.40 15.35
N MET A 531 36.75 -18.92 16.58
CA MET A 531 37.10 -20.28 16.92
C MET A 531 35.95 -20.96 17.63
N LEU A 532 35.61 -22.18 17.25
CA LEU A 532 34.68 -23.04 17.98
C LEU A 532 35.50 -24.17 18.62
N ALA A 533 35.67 -24.17 19.95
CA ALA A 533 36.69 -24.92 20.64
C ALA A 533 38.07 -24.65 20.01
N ASP A 534 38.71 -25.67 19.45
CA ASP A 534 40.02 -25.55 18.80
C ASP A 534 39.96 -25.44 17.26
N GLN A 535 38.78 -25.36 16.70
CA GLN A 535 38.56 -25.28 15.25
C GLN A 535 38.31 -23.84 14.79
N VAL A 536 39.07 -23.38 13.77
CA VAL A 536 38.76 -22.12 13.08
C VAL A 536 37.43 -22.26 12.31
N VAL A 537 36.52 -21.27 12.43
CA VAL A 537 35.22 -21.26 11.80
C VAL A 537 34.98 -19.94 11.05
N ASP A 538 36.01 -19.39 10.47
CA ASP A 538 36.00 -18.09 9.80
C ASP A 538 35.34 -18.14 8.42
N THR A 539 35.63 -19.18 7.63
CA THR A 539 35.07 -19.34 6.29
C THR A 539 33.76 -20.17 6.28
N VAL A 540 32.98 -20.02 5.21
CA VAL A 540 31.76 -20.84 4.99
C VAL A 540 32.07 -22.33 5.06
N ALA A 541 33.13 -22.78 4.38
CA ALA A 541 33.52 -24.20 4.37
C ALA A 541 33.81 -24.73 5.76
N GLN A 542 34.55 -23.96 6.57
CA GLN A 542 34.88 -24.32 7.95
C GLN A 542 33.64 -24.38 8.85
N ARG A 543 32.71 -23.42 8.71
CA ARG A 543 31.44 -23.42 9.43
C ARG A 543 30.55 -24.61 9.06
N MET A 544 30.43 -24.91 7.77
CA MET A 544 29.65 -26.06 7.32
C MET A 544 30.27 -27.41 7.72
N ASP A 545 31.59 -27.48 7.87
CA ASP A 545 32.27 -28.67 8.38
C ASP A 545 31.90 -29.02 9.83
N VAL A 546 31.53 -28.03 10.67
CA VAL A 546 30.99 -28.26 12.02
C VAL A 546 29.69 -29.04 11.95
N PHE A 547 28.76 -28.65 11.10
CA PHE A 547 27.50 -29.38 10.90
C PHE A 547 27.74 -30.77 10.33
N ARG A 548 28.65 -30.88 9.35
CA ARG A 548 28.99 -32.16 8.68
C ARG A 548 29.55 -33.16 9.65
N LYS A 549 30.46 -32.73 10.54
CA LYS A 549 31.04 -33.58 11.60
C LYS A 549 29.96 -34.05 12.59
N LYS A 550 28.96 -33.21 12.91
CA LYS A 550 27.96 -33.55 13.90
C LYS A 550 26.80 -34.40 13.35
N TYR A 551 26.38 -34.16 12.12
CA TYR A 551 25.16 -34.77 11.55
C TYR A 551 25.45 -35.77 10.41
N GLY A 552 26.67 -35.81 9.85
CA GLY A 552 27.10 -36.76 8.84
C GLY A 552 26.26 -36.65 7.57
N GLN A 553 25.77 -37.78 7.08
CA GLN A 553 24.97 -37.85 5.83
C GLN A 553 23.55 -37.27 5.99
N ARG A 554 23.09 -37.00 7.20
CA ARG A 554 21.79 -36.35 7.46
C ARG A 554 21.81 -34.83 7.26
N PHE A 555 22.99 -34.27 6.92
CA PHE A 555 23.22 -32.84 6.73
C PHE A 555 23.55 -32.50 5.30
N GLU A 556 22.86 -31.52 4.76
CA GLU A 556 23.20 -30.85 3.51
C GLU A 556 23.14 -29.32 3.65
N GLU A 557 23.80 -28.62 2.76
CA GLU A 557 23.84 -27.17 2.73
C GLU A 557 23.87 -26.63 1.31
N GLY A 558 23.29 -25.44 1.14
CA GLY A 558 23.29 -24.75 -0.14
C GLY A 558 23.07 -23.25 -0.01
N ARG A 559 23.20 -22.55 -1.13
CA ARG A 559 22.77 -21.16 -1.23
C ARG A 559 21.27 -21.13 -1.39
N LEU A 560 20.60 -20.20 -0.69
CA LEU A 560 19.16 -20.00 -0.78
C LEU A 560 18.73 -19.74 -2.24
N GLU A 561 19.45 -18.89 -2.95
CA GLU A 561 19.20 -18.58 -4.35
C GLU A 561 19.27 -19.81 -5.26
N ASP A 562 20.29 -20.67 -5.11
CA ASP A 562 20.44 -21.89 -5.92
C ASP A 562 19.31 -22.90 -5.64
N PHE A 563 18.87 -22.98 -4.38
CA PHE A 563 17.72 -23.82 -4.01
C PHE A 563 16.42 -23.28 -4.62
N VAL A 564 16.20 -21.96 -4.56
CA VAL A 564 15.02 -21.33 -5.16
C VAL A 564 15.01 -21.50 -6.68
N ARG A 565 16.15 -21.35 -7.34
CA ARG A 565 16.27 -21.49 -8.81
C ARG A 565 16.32 -22.95 -9.28
N GLY A 566 16.34 -23.93 -8.38
CA GLY A 566 16.43 -25.36 -8.73
C GLY A 566 17.81 -25.77 -9.25
N ARG A 567 18.88 -24.99 -8.95
CA ARG A 567 20.28 -25.36 -9.25
C ARG A 567 20.86 -26.29 -8.19
N PHE A 568 20.24 -26.32 -7.02
CA PHE A 568 20.54 -27.20 -5.90
C PHE A 568 19.25 -27.79 -5.38
N ASP A 569 19.28 -29.09 -5.09
CA ASP A 569 18.20 -29.82 -4.42
C ASP A 569 18.79 -30.75 -3.36
N CYS A 570 18.01 -31.00 -2.28
CA CYS A 570 18.45 -31.84 -1.18
C CYS A 570 18.01 -33.31 -1.35
N SER A 571 18.82 -34.23 -0.81
CA SER A 571 18.49 -35.65 -0.75
C SER A 571 17.23 -35.90 0.10
N PRO A 572 16.41 -36.88 -0.22
CA PRO A 572 15.30 -37.35 0.63
C PRO A 572 15.75 -37.78 2.05
N GLU A 573 17.01 -38.15 2.24
CA GLU A 573 17.58 -38.59 3.51
C GLU A 573 18.05 -37.44 4.40
N THR A 574 18.01 -36.19 3.91
CA THR A 574 18.42 -34.99 4.65
C THR A 574 17.43 -34.67 5.76
N ASP A 575 17.90 -34.65 6.99
CA ASP A 575 17.11 -34.20 8.16
C ASP A 575 17.39 -32.74 8.51
N LEU A 576 18.64 -32.27 8.33
CA LEU A 576 19.05 -30.89 8.52
C LEU A 576 19.56 -30.32 7.19
N LEU A 577 18.78 -29.37 6.64
CA LEU A 577 19.19 -28.57 5.51
C LEU A 577 19.55 -27.15 5.97
N VAL A 578 20.79 -26.71 5.73
CA VAL A 578 21.21 -25.33 5.98
C VAL A 578 21.17 -24.55 4.66
N LEU A 579 20.33 -23.51 4.60
CA LEU A 579 20.26 -22.59 3.47
C LEU A 579 20.87 -21.24 3.88
N ARG A 580 21.82 -20.76 3.05
CA ARG A 580 22.57 -19.52 3.32
C ARG A 580 22.20 -18.43 2.33
N ALA A 581 22.03 -17.19 2.81
CA ALA A 581 21.82 -16.01 2.00
C ALA A 581 22.74 -14.88 2.47
N VAL A 582 23.36 -14.19 1.52
CA VAL A 582 24.29 -13.06 1.78
C VAL A 582 23.87 -11.81 1.00
N GLU A 583 22.77 -11.87 0.30
CA GLU A 583 22.39 -10.89 -0.71
C GLU A 583 22.07 -9.52 -0.11
N ILE A 584 21.48 -9.47 1.11
CA ILE A 584 21.14 -8.20 1.77
C ILE A 584 22.44 -7.44 2.08
N ASP A 585 23.34 -8.05 2.84
CA ASP A 585 24.60 -7.44 3.24
C ASP A 585 25.45 -7.03 2.03
N SER A 586 25.68 -7.97 1.11
CA SER A 586 26.48 -7.76 -0.10
C SER A 586 25.94 -6.65 -1.00
N HIS A 587 24.62 -6.50 -1.09
CA HIS A 587 24.01 -5.44 -1.90
C HIS A 587 24.20 -4.06 -1.26
N PHE A 588 23.98 -3.97 0.06
CA PHE A 588 24.19 -2.71 0.77
C PHE A 588 25.64 -2.25 0.77
N GLU A 589 26.60 -3.18 0.80
CA GLU A 589 28.03 -2.85 0.71
C GLU A 589 28.42 -2.36 -0.69
N ASN A 590 27.88 -2.97 -1.75
CA ASN A 590 28.33 -2.72 -3.12
C ASN A 590 27.43 -1.75 -3.90
N HIS A 591 26.12 -1.74 -3.61
CA HIS A 591 25.11 -0.96 -4.34
C HIS A 591 24.08 -0.34 -3.39
N PRO A 592 24.46 0.53 -2.43
CA PRO A 592 23.60 1.03 -1.38
C PRO A 592 22.36 1.78 -1.91
N ASP A 593 22.45 2.43 -3.06
CA ASP A 593 21.35 3.21 -3.65
C ASP A 593 20.17 2.33 -4.11
N THR A 594 20.45 1.07 -4.47
CA THR A 594 19.43 0.11 -4.94
C THR A 594 19.12 -0.99 -3.92
N ALA A 595 19.85 -1.01 -2.81
CA ALA A 595 19.78 -2.05 -1.79
C ALA A 595 18.39 -2.21 -1.14
N PRO A 596 17.57 -1.16 -0.93
CA PRO A 596 16.21 -1.34 -0.41
C PRO A 596 15.34 -2.26 -1.26
N ALA A 597 15.49 -2.25 -2.59
CA ALA A 597 14.77 -3.16 -3.48
C ALA A 597 15.22 -4.64 -3.30
N GLU A 598 16.51 -4.88 -3.02
CA GLU A 598 17.03 -6.23 -2.79
C GLU A 598 16.50 -6.87 -1.50
N ILE A 599 16.16 -6.08 -0.48
CA ILE A 599 15.48 -6.59 0.72
C ILE A 599 14.18 -7.29 0.34
N THR A 600 13.35 -6.67 -0.48
CA THR A 600 12.09 -7.25 -0.94
C THR A 600 12.32 -8.57 -1.69
N ASN A 601 13.34 -8.63 -2.54
CA ASN A 601 13.73 -9.84 -3.27
C ASN A 601 14.23 -10.95 -2.35
N ALA A 602 15.02 -10.61 -1.34
CA ALA A 602 15.50 -11.58 -0.37
C ALA A 602 14.32 -12.21 0.42
N LEU A 603 13.34 -11.40 0.87
CA LEU A 603 12.14 -11.90 1.55
C LEU A 603 11.29 -12.80 0.63
N LYS A 604 11.12 -12.44 -0.65
CA LYS A 604 10.45 -13.29 -1.66
C LYS A 604 11.15 -14.64 -1.82
N ARG A 605 12.49 -14.65 -1.94
CA ARG A 605 13.27 -15.90 -2.05
C ARG A 605 13.07 -16.81 -0.83
N ILE A 606 13.02 -16.26 0.38
CA ILE A 606 12.74 -17.03 1.60
C ILE A 606 11.36 -17.68 1.51
N ARG A 607 10.31 -16.95 1.13
CA ARG A 607 8.95 -17.51 0.94
C ARG A 607 8.93 -18.66 -0.06
N VAL A 608 9.54 -18.48 -1.23
CA VAL A 608 9.62 -19.53 -2.26
C VAL A 608 10.35 -20.76 -1.76
N ALA A 609 11.46 -20.57 -1.03
CA ALA A 609 12.20 -21.70 -0.46
C ALA A 609 11.34 -22.47 0.55
N ILE A 610 10.59 -21.79 1.41
CA ILE A 610 9.68 -22.40 2.38
C ILE A 610 8.61 -23.25 1.68
N HIS A 611 8.02 -22.72 0.61
CA HIS A 611 7.05 -23.50 -0.17
C HIS A 611 7.67 -24.76 -0.77
N LYS A 612 8.85 -24.68 -1.37
CA LYS A 612 9.58 -25.85 -1.90
C LYS A 612 9.96 -26.85 -0.81
N LEU A 613 10.31 -26.38 0.38
CA LEU A 613 10.61 -27.26 1.54
C LEU A 613 9.37 -28.02 1.99
N LYS A 614 8.20 -27.41 1.98
CA LYS A 614 6.92 -28.05 2.27
C LYS A 614 6.66 -29.21 1.31
N GLU A 615 6.88 -29.00 0.01
CA GLU A 615 6.75 -30.05 -1.02
C GLU A 615 7.74 -31.22 -0.81
N ARG A 616 8.93 -30.95 -0.23
CA ARG A 616 9.96 -31.94 0.08
C ARG A 616 9.79 -32.63 1.44
N GLY A 617 8.67 -32.36 2.10
CA GLY A 617 8.31 -32.99 3.38
C GLY A 617 9.11 -32.49 4.57
N PHE A 618 9.64 -31.26 4.53
CA PHE A 618 10.17 -30.64 5.73
C PHE A 618 9.02 -30.28 6.68
N HIS A 619 9.29 -30.40 7.97
CA HIS A 619 8.31 -30.20 9.03
C HIS A 619 8.42 -28.82 9.66
N GLU A 620 9.65 -28.35 9.79
CA GLU A 620 9.92 -27.09 10.44
C GLU A 620 11.00 -26.28 9.70
N VAL A 621 10.85 -24.97 9.80
CA VAL A 621 11.84 -23.99 9.34
C VAL A 621 12.27 -23.15 10.52
N VAL A 622 13.57 -22.89 10.64
CA VAL A 622 14.13 -21.92 11.57
C VAL A 622 14.97 -20.94 10.76
N ILE A 623 14.65 -19.65 10.87
CA ILE A 623 15.41 -18.58 10.20
C ILE A 623 16.14 -17.79 11.27
N ALA A 624 17.46 -17.67 11.14
CA ALA A 624 18.30 -16.87 12.02
C ALA A 624 19.23 -16.01 11.19
N THR A 625 19.74 -14.96 11.79
CA THR A 625 20.68 -14.02 11.18
C THR A 625 21.84 -13.77 12.15
N ASP A 626 22.96 -13.43 11.61
CA ASP A 626 24.16 -13.11 12.37
C ASP A 626 24.12 -11.76 13.06
N HIS A 627 23.63 -10.73 12.36
CA HIS A 627 23.43 -9.37 12.85
C HIS A 627 22.34 -8.66 12.05
N GLY A 628 21.94 -7.49 12.53
CA GLY A 628 21.21 -6.51 11.74
C GLY A 628 22.15 -5.42 11.23
N PHE A 629 21.58 -4.28 10.85
CA PHE A 629 22.37 -3.16 10.33
C PHE A 629 21.71 -1.81 10.62
N PHE A 630 22.53 -0.76 10.60
CA PHE A 630 22.05 0.61 10.60
C PHE A 630 22.14 1.20 9.19
N MET A 631 21.05 1.82 8.75
CA MET A 631 20.94 2.47 7.45
C MET A 631 21.10 3.98 7.64
N ASN A 632 22.26 4.51 7.20
CA ASN A 632 22.59 5.93 7.23
C ASN A 632 22.48 6.49 5.81
N THR A 633 21.29 6.95 5.45
CA THR A 633 21.01 7.41 4.07
C THR A 633 21.49 8.82 3.80
N HIS A 634 22.05 9.51 4.79
CA HIS A 634 22.51 10.88 4.66
C HIS A 634 23.73 11.15 5.55
N ALA A 635 24.90 11.06 4.95
CA ALA A 635 26.15 11.40 5.65
C ALA A 635 26.15 12.90 6.08
N GLY A 636 26.31 13.13 7.36
CA GLY A 636 26.29 14.46 7.98
C GLY A 636 27.49 14.75 8.85
N ALA A 637 27.57 15.94 9.38
CA ALA A 637 28.56 16.28 10.39
C ALA A 637 28.26 15.53 11.69
N GLY A 638 29.24 14.79 12.21
CA GLY A 638 29.09 13.95 13.41
C GLY A 638 28.95 12.45 13.13
N ASP A 639 28.80 12.03 11.87
CA ASP A 639 28.68 10.61 11.50
C ASP A 639 30.04 9.87 11.55
N VAL A 640 31.13 10.59 11.72
CA VAL A 640 32.47 10.04 11.87
C VAL A 640 33.05 10.47 13.20
N CYS A 641 33.59 9.50 13.94
CA CYS A 641 34.33 9.77 15.18
C CYS A 641 35.74 9.19 15.11
N SER A 642 36.66 9.79 15.88
CA SER A 642 38.01 9.24 16.08
C SER A 642 37.92 7.98 16.96
N LYS A 643 38.86 7.06 16.78
CA LYS A 643 39.00 5.89 17.69
C LYS A 643 39.41 6.35 19.07
N PRO A 644 38.98 5.64 20.14
CA PRO A 644 39.48 5.91 21.47
C PRO A 644 40.96 5.61 21.61
N SER A 645 41.64 6.25 22.60
CA SER A 645 43.06 6.04 22.84
C SER A 645 43.35 4.62 23.32
N GLY A 646 44.41 3.99 22.79
CA GLY A 646 44.81 2.62 23.19
C GLY A 646 45.39 1.80 22.05
N ASN A 647 45.61 0.51 22.35
CA ASN A 647 46.06 -0.48 21.39
C ASN A 647 44.86 -1.31 20.89
N TRP A 648 44.17 -0.79 19.89
CA TRP A 648 43.02 -1.43 19.29
C TRP A 648 43.44 -2.22 18.06
N VAL A 649 43.16 -3.49 18.04
CA VAL A 649 43.71 -4.46 17.09
C VAL A 649 42.65 -4.82 16.06
N GLY A 650 41.47 -5.28 16.51
CA GLY A 650 40.38 -5.62 15.64
C GLY A 650 39.43 -4.42 15.45
N ILE A 651 39.58 -3.66 14.36
CA ILE A 651 38.80 -2.44 14.13
C ILE A 651 37.86 -2.65 12.97
N HIS A 652 36.60 -2.48 13.25
CA HIS A 652 35.50 -2.43 12.26
C HIS A 652 34.87 -1.05 12.19
N ASP A 653 33.85 -0.90 11.41
CA ASP A 653 33.23 0.39 11.15
C ASP A 653 32.76 1.10 12.41
N ARG A 654 32.23 0.36 13.39
CA ARG A 654 31.66 0.92 14.61
C ARG A 654 32.13 0.23 15.90
N CYS A 655 33.10 -0.62 15.85
CA CYS A 655 33.67 -1.21 17.06
C CYS A 655 35.17 -1.39 16.97
N ALA A 656 35.80 -1.56 18.15
CA ALA A 656 37.20 -1.93 18.24
C ALA A 656 37.42 -2.94 19.40
N LEU A 657 38.25 -3.94 19.17
CA LEU A 657 38.68 -4.91 20.15
C LEU A 657 40.18 -4.73 20.43
N GLY A 658 40.58 -4.78 21.71
CA GLY A 658 41.96 -4.56 22.11
C GLY A 658 42.09 -4.20 23.58
N ASP A 659 42.91 -3.19 23.86
CA ASP A 659 43.07 -2.57 25.19
C ASP A 659 43.28 -1.06 25.06
N GLY A 660 42.53 -0.29 25.86
CA GLY A 660 42.57 1.17 25.81
C GLY A 660 41.69 1.82 26.89
N ALA A 661 41.59 3.15 26.81
CA ALA A 661 40.80 3.96 27.72
C ALA A 661 39.66 4.66 26.98
N GLY A 662 38.51 4.81 27.63
CA GLY A 662 37.39 5.63 27.11
C GLY A 662 37.68 7.12 27.23
N ASP A 663 36.99 7.91 26.41
CA ASP A 663 37.12 9.38 26.36
C ASP A 663 35.77 10.11 26.52
N GLY A 664 34.76 9.46 27.03
CA GLY A 664 33.41 10.00 27.19
C GLY A 664 32.55 9.93 25.94
N ASN A 665 33.13 9.79 24.74
CA ASN A 665 32.40 9.57 23.48
C ASN A 665 32.25 8.07 23.18
N HIS A 666 32.97 7.21 23.89
CA HIS A 666 33.03 5.78 23.65
C HIS A 666 32.60 4.96 24.86
N LEU A 667 31.79 3.98 24.62
CA LEU A 667 31.62 2.82 25.49
C LEU A 667 32.92 2.03 25.46
N VAL A 668 33.62 1.87 26.60
CA VAL A 668 34.79 1.02 26.70
C VAL A 668 34.62 0.12 27.91
N VAL A 669 34.40 -1.16 27.67
CA VAL A 669 34.10 -2.17 28.70
C VAL A 669 34.92 -3.44 28.48
N SER A 670 34.98 -4.31 29.49
CA SER A 670 35.66 -5.62 29.30
C SER A 670 34.95 -6.43 28.22
N ALA A 671 35.69 -7.11 27.37
CA ALA A 671 35.17 -7.95 26.31
C ALA A 671 34.27 -9.06 26.88
N GLU A 672 34.59 -9.63 28.04
CA GLU A 672 33.78 -10.63 28.73
C GLU A 672 32.37 -10.09 29.08
N LYS A 673 32.29 -8.84 29.57
CA LYS A 673 31.00 -8.19 29.86
C LYS A 673 30.10 -8.04 28.61
N MET A 674 30.70 -8.02 27.43
CA MET A 674 30.04 -7.96 26.12
C MET A 674 29.86 -9.34 25.49
N GLY A 675 29.99 -10.42 26.27
CA GLY A 675 29.86 -11.80 25.77
C GLY A 675 30.94 -12.22 24.79
N ILE A 676 32.04 -11.49 24.73
CA ILE A 676 33.17 -11.76 23.85
C ILE A 676 34.22 -12.53 24.65
N ARG A 677 34.47 -13.78 24.26
CA ARG A 677 35.49 -14.64 24.88
C ARG A 677 36.68 -14.76 23.92
N GLY A 678 37.89 -14.88 24.48
CA GLY A 678 39.10 -15.08 23.66
C GLY A 678 40.24 -14.13 24.06
N ASP A 679 40.97 -13.62 23.06
CA ASP A 679 42.26 -12.94 23.25
C ASP A 679 42.11 -11.43 23.56
N PHE A 680 40.89 -10.88 23.53
CA PHE A 680 40.71 -9.45 23.67
C PHE A 680 40.26 -9.07 25.11
N ALA A 681 40.92 -8.05 25.68
CA ALA A 681 40.58 -7.58 27.02
C ALA A 681 39.37 -6.67 27.03
N LYS A 682 39.22 -5.79 26.02
CA LYS A 682 38.22 -4.76 25.96
C LYS A 682 37.51 -4.69 24.60
N PHE A 683 36.28 -4.23 24.68
CA PHE A 683 35.44 -3.82 23.57
C PHE A 683 35.21 -2.32 23.67
N ALA A 684 35.30 -1.63 22.53
CA ALA A 684 34.98 -0.21 22.43
C ALA A 684 34.03 0.03 21.26
N ALA A 685 33.08 0.92 21.45
CA ALA A 685 32.18 1.40 20.42
C ALA A 685 31.79 2.88 20.69
N PRO A 686 31.44 3.69 19.68
CA PRO A 686 30.87 5.01 19.92
C PRO A 686 29.56 4.93 20.72
N HIS A 687 29.33 5.89 21.60
CA HIS A 687 28.01 6.05 22.23
C HIS A 687 26.95 6.50 21.25
N SER A 688 27.33 7.25 20.21
CA SER A 688 26.47 7.70 19.14
C SER A 688 26.35 6.66 18.01
N LEU A 689 25.63 6.98 16.95
CA LEU A 689 25.57 6.19 15.74
C LEU A 689 26.76 6.44 14.78
N ALA A 690 27.73 7.23 15.18
CA ALA A 690 28.92 7.52 14.38
C ALA A 690 29.75 6.26 14.06
N ALA A 691 30.45 6.30 12.95
CA ALA A 691 31.38 5.28 12.52
C ALA A 691 32.84 5.76 12.58
N TYR A 692 33.78 4.82 12.53
CA TYR A 692 35.23 5.14 12.48
C TYR A 692 35.73 5.43 11.06
N ARG A 693 34.88 5.24 10.04
CA ARG A 693 35.15 5.50 8.63
C ARG A 693 34.13 6.47 8.05
N ASN A 694 34.55 7.28 7.08
CA ASN A 694 33.67 8.20 6.37
C ASN A 694 33.02 7.54 5.16
N GLY A 695 31.84 8.05 4.78
CA GLY A 695 31.17 7.73 3.52
C GLY A 695 30.35 6.45 3.54
N LEU A 696 30.07 5.89 4.70
CA LEU A 696 29.21 4.71 4.83
C LEU A 696 27.73 5.12 4.83
N LEU A 697 26.95 4.52 3.95
CA LEU A 697 25.49 4.62 3.92
C LEU A 697 24.81 3.41 4.61
N TYR A 698 25.58 2.40 4.90
CA TYR A 698 25.19 1.18 5.56
C TYR A 698 26.34 0.72 6.44
N TYR A 699 26.07 0.33 7.66
CA TYR A 699 27.10 -0.20 8.53
C TYR A 699 26.55 -1.11 9.62
N HIS A 700 27.41 -2.04 10.01
CA HIS A 700 27.25 -2.97 11.12
C HIS A 700 28.60 -3.12 11.85
N GLY A 701 28.67 -4.06 12.79
CA GLY A 701 29.90 -4.34 13.55
C GLY A 701 29.94 -3.64 14.89
N GLY A 702 29.11 -2.64 15.11
CA GLY A 702 29.00 -1.87 16.34
C GLY A 702 27.93 -2.39 17.31
N ILE A 703 27.41 -1.45 18.07
CA ILE A 703 26.36 -1.71 19.04
C ILE A 703 25.24 -0.68 18.90
N SER A 704 24.16 -1.09 18.29
CA SER A 704 22.85 -0.38 18.25
C SER A 704 21.74 -1.40 18.32
N LEU A 705 20.51 -0.95 18.59
CA LEU A 705 19.35 -1.84 18.57
C LEU A 705 19.17 -2.48 17.20
N GLN A 706 19.41 -1.71 16.13
CA GLN A 706 19.28 -2.15 14.75
C GLN A 706 20.31 -3.20 14.33
N GLU A 707 21.51 -3.15 14.90
CA GLU A 707 22.61 -4.11 14.63
C GLU A 707 22.51 -5.37 15.52
N CYS A 708 22.04 -5.19 16.77
CA CYS A 708 22.21 -6.19 17.83
C CYS A 708 20.93 -6.93 18.20
N VAL A 709 19.74 -6.38 17.93
CA VAL A 709 18.46 -7.05 18.15
C VAL A 709 17.99 -7.64 16.85
N VAL A 710 18.00 -8.97 16.75
CA VAL A 710 17.77 -9.69 15.50
C VAL A 710 16.61 -10.69 15.63
N PRO A 711 15.92 -11.04 14.54
CA PRO A 711 14.83 -12.00 14.58
C PRO A 711 15.35 -13.44 14.54
N VAL A 712 14.69 -14.30 15.29
CA VAL A 712 14.68 -15.75 15.10
C VAL A 712 13.26 -16.15 14.80
N ILE A 713 13.02 -16.67 13.61
CA ILE A 713 11.69 -17.07 13.14
C ILE A 713 11.62 -18.59 13.19
N THR A 714 10.62 -19.13 13.86
CA THR A 714 10.29 -20.54 13.84
C THR A 714 8.97 -20.77 13.14
N MET A 715 8.90 -21.77 12.27
CA MET A 715 7.70 -22.07 11.51
C MET A 715 7.46 -23.58 11.48
N GLN A 716 6.25 -23.99 11.83
CA GLN A 716 5.75 -25.34 11.57
C GLN A 716 5.01 -25.36 10.24
N LEU A 717 5.51 -26.14 9.29
CA LEU A 717 4.92 -26.26 7.97
C LEU A 717 3.63 -27.12 8.04
N LYS A 718 2.56 -26.63 7.45
CA LYS A 718 1.34 -27.44 7.28
C LYS A 718 1.63 -28.57 6.30
N THR A 719 1.34 -29.81 6.67
CA THR A 719 1.39 -30.95 5.74
C THR A 719 0.45 -30.69 4.56
N SER A 720 0.99 -30.69 3.36
CA SER A 720 0.23 -30.40 2.15
C SER A 720 -0.72 -31.57 1.84
N ASN A 721 -2.03 -31.34 1.94
CA ASN A 721 -2.93 -31.96 0.98
C ASN A 721 -2.64 -31.27 -0.36
N GLN A 722 -2.30 -32.04 -1.40
CA GLN A 722 -1.80 -31.54 -2.69
C GLN A 722 -2.52 -30.27 -3.16
N PRO A 723 -1.81 -29.20 -3.52
CA PRO A 723 -2.45 -28.06 -4.16
C PRO A 723 -2.88 -28.49 -5.55
N THR A 724 -4.16 -28.57 -5.79
CA THR A 724 -4.71 -28.58 -7.14
C THR A 724 -4.36 -27.22 -7.74
N LEU A 725 -3.42 -27.18 -8.66
CA LEU A 725 -3.14 -26.01 -9.52
C LEU A 725 -4.44 -25.70 -10.27
N GLN A 726 -5.24 -24.79 -9.75
CA GLN A 726 -6.37 -24.25 -10.49
C GLN A 726 -5.81 -23.36 -11.61
N LYS A 727 -6.19 -23.70 -12.83
CA LYS A 727 -5.78 -23.00 -14.04
C LYS A 727 -6.54 -21.68 -14.15
N ALA A 728 -6.02 -20.61 -13.53
CA ALA A 728 -6.39 -19.29 -13.96
C ALA A 728 -5.76 -19.03 -15.33
N SER A 729 -6.54 -18.61 -16.30
CA SER A 729 -6.01 -18.12 -17.57
C SER A 729 -5.58 -16.67 -17.38
N VAL A 730 -4.26 -16.42 -17.40
CA VAL A 730 -3.67 -15.08 -17.31
C VAL A 730 -3.20 -14.69 -18.70
N ALA A 731 -3.57 -13.49 -19.16
CA ALA A 731 -3.13 -12.93 -20.43
C ALA A 731 -2.28 -11.69 -20.20
N LEU A 732 -1.15 -11.58 -20.92
CA LEU A 732 -0.27 -10.42 -20.91
C LEU A 732 -0.22 -9.77 -22.28
N SER A 733 -0.27 -8.44 -22.35
CA SER A 733 -0.10 -7.70 -23.60
C SER A 733 0.65 -6.38 -23.36
N TYR A 734 1.24 -5.87 -24.45
CA TYR A 734 1.96 -4.60 -24.44
C TYR A 734 1.60 -3.78 -25.69
N LYS A 735 1.15 -2.51 -25.50
CA LYS A 735 0.90 -1.50 -26.56
C LYS A 735 0.33 -2.09 -27.88
N ASN A 736 -0.86 -2.62 -27.86
CA ASN A 736 -1.53 -3.19 -29.05
C ASN A 736 -0.71 -4.27 -29.79
N GLY A 737 0.12 -5.05 -29.06
CA GLY A 737 0.91 -6.13 -29.62
C GLY A 737 2.33 -5.75 -30.08
N ALA A 738 2.83 -4.59 -29.70
CA ALA A 738 4.20 -4.17 -29.94
C ALA A 738 5.19 -5.18 -29.33
N LYS A 739 6.29 -5.46 -30.04
CA LYS A 739 7.32 -6.46 -29.64
C LYS A 739 8.57 -5.83 -29.02
N ALA A 740 8.64 -4.50 -28.96
CA ALA A 740 9.78 -3.80 -28.38
C ALA A 740 9.33 -2.67 -27.44
N ILE A 741 10.03 -2.54 -26.33
CA ILE A 741 9.86 -1.43 -25.39
C ILE A 741 10.80 -0.27 -25.73
N THR A 742 10.28 0.95 -25.64
CA THR A 742 11.02 2.20 -25.90
C THR A 742 11.33 2.98 -24.61
N THR A 743 10.95 2.45 -23.47
CA THR A 743 11.12 3.06 -22.15
C THR A 743 11.58 2.00 -21.15
N ARG A 744 12.33 2.41 -20.13
CA ARG A 744 12.74 1.55 -19.03
C ARG A 744 11.60 1.27 -18.02
N MET A 745 10.43 1.88 -18.23
CA MET A 745 9.21 1.66 -17.46
C MET A 745 8.03 1.29 -18.36
N PRO A 746 8.08 0.14 -19.08
CA PRO A 746 6.95 -0.29 -19.89
C PRO A 746 5.73 -0.62 -19.02
N VAL A 747 4.56 -0.21 -19.49
CA VAL A 747 3.28 -0.57 -18.85
C VAL A 747 2.72 -1.80 -19.55
N ILE A 748 2.50 -2.86 -18.80
CA ILE A 748 1.99 -4.14 -19.28
C ILE A 748 0.53 -4.28 -18.90
N ASP A 749 -0.30 -4.64 -19.85
CA ASP A 749 -1.69 -4.99 -19.60
C ASP A 749 -1.77 -6.45 -19.16
N LEU A 750 -2.38 -6.70 -18.00
CA LEU A 750 -2.62 -8.01 -17.44
C LEU A 750 -4.12 -8.23 -17.25
N ALA A 751 -4.62 -9.35 -17.74
CA ALA A 751 -6.00 -9.76 -17.59
C ALA A 751 -6.07 -11.18 -16.99
N VAL A 752 -7.01 -11.41 -16.08
CA VAL A 752 -7.31 -12.73 -15.51
C VAL A 752 -8.65 -13.21 -16.04
N GLU A 753 -8.64 -14.31 -16.79
CA GLU A 753 -9.83 -14.95 -17.33
C GLU A 753 -10.14 -16.23 -16.54
N THR A 754 -11.40 -16.50 -16.28
CA THR A 754 -11.82 -17.75 -15.63
C THR A 754 -11.80 -18.91 -16.62
N ALA A 755 -11.08 -19.97 -16.29
CA ALA A 755 -11.10 -21.19 -17.06
C ALA A 755 -12.31 -22.10 -16.75
N ASP A 756 -13.06 -21.83 -15.65
CA ASP A 756 -14.21 -22.63 -15.23
C ASP A 756 -15.24 -21.78 -14.48
N MET A 757 -16.53 -21.95 -14.82
CA MET A 757 -17.66 -21.25 -14.19
C MET A 757 -17.94 -21.72 -12.74
N PHE A 758 -17.19 -22.71 -12.24
CA PHE A 758 -17.40 -23.34 -10.93
C PHE A 758 -16.19 -23.18 -9.97
N SER A 759 -15.20 -22.33 -10.31
CA SER A 759 -14.08 -22.09 -9.40
C SER A 759 -14.52 -21.26 -8.19
N THR A 760 -14.25 -21.77 -7.00
CA THR A 760 -14.60 -21.12 -5.71
C THR A 760 -13.54 -20.12 -5.24
N GLU A 761 -12.42 -19.99 -5.91
CA GLU A 761 -11.39 -18.99 -5.58
C GLU A 761 -11.76 -17.63 -6.16
N ASN A 762 -11.94 -16.69 -5.26
CA ASN A 762 -12.36 -15.34 -5.59
C ASN A 762 -11.18 -14.37 -5.87
N GLU A 763 -9.94 -14.78 -5.63
CA GLU A 763 -8.77 -13.90 -5.71
C GLU A 763 -7.49 -14.69 -6.04
N PHE A 764 -6.67 -14.17 -6.98
CA PHE A 764 -5.42 -14.78 -7.43
C PHE A 764 -4.25 -13.84 -7.14
N GLU A 765 -3.20 -14.32 -6.47
CA GLU A 765 -1.94 -13.60 -6.35
C GLU A 765 -1.02 -13.89 -7.55
N ILE A 766 -0.52 -12.85 -8.18
CA ILE A 766 0.36 -12.93 -9.35
C ILE A 766 1.61 -12.10 -9.10
N LEU A 767 2.79 -12.68 -9.36
CA LEU A 767 4.06 -11.99 -9.40
C LEU A 767 4.43 -11.72 -10.86
N LEU A 768 4.81 -10.48 -11.20
CA LEU A 768 5.15 -10.11 -12.57
C LEU A 768 6.63 -9.69 -12.64
N GLU A 769 7.43 -10.43 -13.42
CA GLU A 769 8.87 -10.21 -13.58
C GLU A 769 9.29 -10.27 -15.05
N ALA A 770 10.34 -9.49 -15.42
CA ALA A 770 11.02 -9.58 -16.69
C ALA A 770 12.30 -10.41 -16.55
N HIS A 771 12.48 -11.42 -17.39
CA HIS A 771 13.62 -12.33 -17.37
C HIS A 771 14.38 -12.29 -18.69
N ASP A 772 15.69 -12.25 -18.65
CA ASP A 772 16.55 -12.36 -19.83
C ASP A 772 16.58 -13.79 -20.40
N SER A 773 17.40 -14.00 -21.43
CA SER A 773 17.56 -15.33 -22.06
C SER A 773 18.24 -16.36 -21.14
N LYS A 774 18.91 -15.92 -20.08
CA LYS A 774 19.56 -16.79 -19.08
C LYS A 774 18.66 -17.08 -17.89
N GLY A 775 17.46 -16.45 -17.85
CA GLY A 775 16.52 -16.57 -16.76
C GLY A 775 16.82 -15.62 -15.58
N GLU A 776 17.74 -14.67 -15.75
CA GLU A 776 18.01 -13.65 -14.75
C GLU A 776 16.90 -12.59 -14.77
N VAL A 777 16.51 -12.09 -13.58
CA VAL A 777 15.52 -11.03 -13.46
C VAL A 777 16.15 -9.71 -13.89
N VAL A 778 15.61 -9.12 -14.95
CA VAL A 778 16.06 -7.84 -15.54
C VAL A 778 15.03 -6.72 -15.40
N GLY A 779 13.91 -7.00 -14.75
CA GLY A 779 12.89 -6.01 -14.42
C GLY A 779 11.79 -6.60 -13.55
N GLU A 780 11.18 -5.76 -12.72
CA GLU A 780 10.15 -6.14 -11.76
C GLU A 780 8.96 -5.18 -11.78
N ALA A 781 7.81 -5.66 -11.30
CA ALA A 781 6.64 -4.82 -11.13
C ALA A 781 6.95 -3.68 -10.14
N LYS A 782 6.73 -2.43 -10.57
CA LYS A 782 6.93 -1.26 -9.72
C LYS A 782 5.85 -1.24 -8.64
N ALA A 783 6.25 -1.09 -7.38
CA ALA A 783 5.34 -0.94 -6.26
C ALA A 783 4.35 0.23 -6.46
N GLY A 784 3.14 0.05 -6.00
CA GLY A 784 2.05 1.04 -6.09
C GLY A 784 0.94 0.65 -7.09
N GLY A 785 -0.23 1.24 -6.97
CA GLY A 785 -1.44 0.84 -7.70
C GLY A 785 -1.95 -0.52 -7.24
N ALA A 786 -2.03 -1.47 -8.18
CA ALA A 786 -2.44 -2.84 -7.89
C ALA A 786 -1.32 -3.72 -7.30
N VAL A 787 -0.06 -3.25 -7.27
CA VAL A 787 1.09 -4.02 -6.78
C VAL A 787 1.29 -3.76 -5.29
N ASN A 788 1.22 -4.80 -4.49
CA ASN A 788 1.49 -4.73 -3.06
C ASN A 788 2.97 -4.40 -2.82
N PRO A 789 3.31 -3.30 -2.15
CA PRO A 789 4.70 -2.88 -1.96
C PRO A 789 5.52 -3.83 -1.08
N ALA A 790 4.87 -4.57 -0.17
CA ALA A 790 5.55 -5.51 0.72
C ALA A 790 5.89 -6.84 0.06
N THR A 791 5.03 -7.32 -0.84
CA THR A 791 5.17 -8.64 -1.48
C THR A 791 5.58 -8.54 -2.95
N GLY A 792 5.39 -7.37 -3.59
CA GLY A 792 5.56 -7.18 -5.03
C GLY A 792 4.56 -7.98 -5.89
N THR A 793 3.49 -8.47 -5.27
CA THR A 793 2.45 -9.27 -5.91
C THR A 793 1.22 -8.43 -6.24
N LEU A 794 0.41 -8.91 -7.18
CA LEU A 794 -0.90 -8.37 -7.50
C LEU A 794 -1.96 -9.35 -7.03
N SER A 795 -2.95 -8.86 -6.30
CA SER A 795 -4.14 -9.63 -5.95
C SER A 795 -5.25 -9.27 -6.93
N LEU A 796 -5.72 -10.23 -7.73
CA LEU A 796 -6.67 -10.01 -8.83
C LEU A 796 -7.80 -11.03 -8.79
N LYS A 797 -8.99 -10.57 -9.17
CA LYS A 797 -10.18 -11.42 -9.31
C LYS A 797 -10.38 -11.85 -10.76
N PRO A 798 -11.07 -12.95 -11.01
CA PRO A 798 -11.50 -13.31 -12.34
C PRO A 798 -12.26 -12.16 -13.02
N GLY A 799 -11.84 -11.82 -14.24
CA GLY A 799 -12.38 -10.69 -15.00
C GLY A 799 -11.63 -9.37 -14.83
N ASP A 800 -10.72 -9.28 -13.86
CA ASP A 800 -9.90 -8.07 -13.64
C ASP A 800 -8.93 -7.85 -14.80
N LYS A 801 -8.81 -6.57 -15.18
CA LYS A 801 -7.81 -6.06 -16.13
C LYS A 801 -7.07 -4.91 -15.47
N VAL A 802 -5.76 -5.06 -15.32
CA VAL A 802 -4.91 -4.06 -14.66
C VAL A 802 -3.71 -3.72 -15.52
N GLN A 803 -3.22 -2.51 -15.36
CA GLN A 803 -1.98 -2.05 -15.95
C GLN A 803 -0.88 -2.04 -14.90
N VAL A 804 0.23 -2.68 -15.23
CA VAL A 804 1.38 -2.83 -14.33
C VAL A 804 2.61 -2.26 -14.99
N THR A 805 3.27 -1.33 -14.33
CA THR A 805 4.55 -0.80 -14.77
C THR A 805 5.67 -1.75 -14.36
N ILE A 806 6.51 -2.17 -15.30
CA ILE A 806 7.72 -2.94 -15.02
C ILE A 806 8.90 -1.97 -14.98
N LYS A 807 9.65 -1.97 -13.87
CA LYS A 807 10.90 -1.22 -13.74
C LYS A 807 12.03 -2.10 -14.25
N MET A 808 12.58 -1.78 -15.42
CA MET A 808 13.72 -2.49 -16.02
C MET A 808 15.03 -2.03 -15.39
N GLN A 809 16.01 -2.92 -15.31
CA GLN A 809 17.39 -2.58 -14.90
C GLN A 809 18.01 -1.55 -15.85
N MET A 810 18.80 -0.63 -15.29
CA MET A 810 19.32 0.55 -16.00
C MET A 810 20.25 0.20 -17.17
N ASP A 811 20.99 -0.86 -17.07
CA ASP A 811 22.02 -1.32 -18.00
C ASP A 811 21.58 -2.49 -18.87
N PHE A 812 20.32 -2.95 -18.71
CA PHE A 812 19.82 -4.07 -19.51
C PHE A 812 19.36 -3.61 -20.90
N GLU A 813 19.93 -4.24 -21.94
CA GLU A 813 19.48 -4.16 -23.32
C GLU A 813 19.46 -5.53 -23.97
N GLY A 814 18.40 -5.87 -24.70
CA GLY A 814 18.29 -7.15 -25.36
C GLY A 814 16.86 -7.72 -25.39
N LYS A 815 16.79 -9.02 -25.66
CA LYS A 815 15.52 -9.77 -25.62
C LYS A 815 15.24 -10.26 -24.21
N PHE A 816 13.98 -10.17 -23.80
CA PHE A 816 13.53 -10.62 -22.49
C PHE A 816 12.08 -11.13 -22.56
N LYS A 817 11.65 -11.79 -21.49
CA LYS A 817 10.30 -12.29 -21.33
C LYS A 817 9.69 -11.72 -20.07
N ILE A 818 8.52 -11.10 -20.18
CA ILE A 818 7.71 -10.81 -19.00
C ILE A 818 6.94 -12.07 -18.65
N LYS A 819 7.06 -12.52 -17.43
CA LYS A 819 6.39 -13.71 -16.90
C LYS A 819 5.41 -13.32 -15.80
N ALA A 820 4.16 -13.79 -15.93
CA ALA A 820 3.23 -13.85 -14.81
C ALA A 820 3.46 -15.17 -14.08
N LEU A 821 3.82 -15.07 -12.81
CA LEU A 821 4.26 -16.19 -11.99
C LEU A 821 3.33 -16.36 -10.79
N HIS A 822 3.13 -17.58 -10.36
CA HIS A 822 2.56 -17.85 -9.05
C HIS A 822 3.58 -17.41 -7.98
N PRO A 823 3.24 -16.53 -7.03
CA PRO A 823 4.22 -15.90 -6.15
C PRO A 823 4.96 -16.88 -5.24
N THR A 824 4.33 -18.02 -4.93
CA THR A 824 4.87 -19.02 -4.03
C THR A 824 5.60 -20.15 -4.76
N THR A 825 5.05 -20.64 -5.90
CA THR A 825 5.61 -21.79 -6.63
C THR A 825 6.53 -21.39 -7.78
N TYR A 826 6.49 -20.12 -8.21
CA TYR A 826 7.11 -19.62 -9.45
C TYR A 826 6.66 -20.37 -10.71
N ALA A 827 5.53 -21.08 -10.63
CA ALA A 827 4.90 -21.64 -11.81
C ALA A 827 4.48 -20.53 -12.76
N VAL A 828 4.80 -20.68 -14.04
CA VAL A 828 4.50 -19.67 -15.06
C VAL A 828 3.03 -19.82 -15.47
N TYR A 829 2.22 -18.81 -15.23
CA TYR A 829 0.86 -18.72 -15.76
C TYR A 829 0.87 -18.33 -17.25
N CYS A 830 1.63 -17.31 -17.59
CA CYS A 830 1.75 -16.75 -18.94
C CYS A 830 3.09 -16.02 -19.10
N GLN A 831 3.54 -15.91 -20.36
CA GLN A 831 4.73 -15.12 -20.69
C GLN A 831 4.53 -14.28 -21.95
N LEU A 832 5.21 -13.12 -22.01
CA LEU A 832 5.20 -12.19 -23.13
C LEU A 832 6.63 -11.90 -23.58
N ASP A 833 6.97 -12.22 -24.84
CA ASP A 833 8.29 -11.98 -25.41
C ASP A 833 8.41 -10.55 -25.92
N LEU A 834 9.42 -9.82 -25.45
CA LEU A 834 9.71 -8.44 -25.80
C LEU A 834 11.22 -8.24 -26.02
N ALA A 835 11.57 -7.08 -26.59
CA ALA A 835 12.96 -6.63 -26.72
C ALA A 835 13.07 -5.15 -26.33
N THR A 836 14.26 -4.70 -25.95
CA THR A 836 14.52 -3.27 -25.73
C THR A 836 14.80 -2.57 -27.05
N ASN A 837 14.33 -1.34 -27.20
CA ASN A 837 14.66 -0.41 -28.25
C ASN A 837 14.62 1.03 -27.71
N TYR A 838 15.64 1.39 -26.92
CA TYR A 838 15.73 2.70 -26.27
C TYR A 838 16.30 3.80 -27.19
N ALA A 839 16.67 3.47 -28.41
CA ALA A 839 17.24 4.42 -29.36
C ALA A 839 16.20 5.22 -30.14
N VAL A 840 14.92 5.15 -29.80
CA VAL A 840 13.84 5.87 -30.47
C VAL A 840 13.39 7.06 -29.64
#